data_86306ba6d9a8e2525e5e9b51fe9d22b4
#
_entry.id   86306ba6d9a8e2525e5e9b51fe9d22b4
#
_cell.length_a   1.000
_cell.length_b   1.000
_cell.length_c   1.000
_cell.angle_alpha   90.00
_cell.angle_beta   90.00
_cell.angle_gamma   90.00
#
_symmetry.space_group_name_H-M   'P 1'
#
loop_
_entity.id
_entity.type
_entity.pdbx_description
1 polymer ?
#
loop_
_entity_poly.entity_id
_entity_poly.type
_entity_poly.pdbx_seq_one_letter_code
_entity_poly.pdbx_strand_id
1 'polypeptide(L)'
;MATVSQIVQDSKGFIWLAGQQGLTRFDGEQTLTFYSGNSAWPLSFNWLHDAAIDNEHLLLATETDGLWRFNPETGRAKKILTDIPRKSYYDVITFQGDYFINAPDKLYRYQPQTNATEIIDNNIKIKKIVNSKKHLYVSSQSGLYQLKNNSLIKILNEPVFALTALPSGVIAITKNSITRFDDDGSQLSIKKVNSINAATKEFNTNNFFTVTNQGEVGKFSGETLQPILHKFDNIKPIRVRSFLHDNSGVLWFISNRGIEQLTENSIKNHPKVFDIKINSNELSVFKNEIIIGSYGAGLQNFMADIFTLRVNDAFSKAGLRISSMATVNDTLYIATFDGLWQFNAETHNVEKLPFAENNKLILKLTHHDNLLYFGTNYHGAYIYDLTTEKIIKIISPDQGLSSPEIIDILPLNNGYTWLATSSSVDIVNNHNNSIRSLILPGTSKIISLLESDNKVFAATLGDGIYAFNLQGELLAQLGKGIRFSQMLKVNNEIWVSARPGLYRFNPANYQISMIENTIQYSFVGSNVVQNNIVYASHYSGVLSLDLTSKEQFNPKVHISKTTVSGKSYLLNKAIDIESGNDVVTLDLASLDYRPGVDKQYQYTLNGNKWHQINGNQLTLTGLASGDYHIEIMATNSLGQWSNYKAYADITVAFPWYWTPQIRLLYGVSLFSIILLAAWLLYLRSKSISHIHSILQSDLNNYGKTSMQVKRNVSAALTLITEEKIDKSKLLLQQCIDDLNEQQKLPEPNSLNGNSLSEAIPFLAEYLENKYQVKLSYQFELSEKELDYELQADLYRVTYEAITSAILSGNGRNFNVVLQKFKSKIWLNISDDSQSFIHFNSKVNFNISMYYIRQIASKHNGSINTFNEQGNASQLVLSLPIMHGN
;
A
#
# COMPACT_ATOMS: atom_id res chain seq x y z
N MET A 1 -15.89 -10.35 26.34
CA MET A 1 -16.03 -10.38 24.88
C MET A 1 -17.46 -10.75 24.55
N ALA A 2 -18.07 -9.99 23.65
CA ALA A 2 -19.41 -10.33 23.18
C ALA A 2 -19.40 -11.67 22.46
N THR A 3 -20.39 -12.50 22.73
CA THR A 3 -20.49 -13.81 22.07
C THR A 3 -21.05 -13.65 20.67
N VAL A 4 -20.28 -14.04 19.67
CA VAL A 4 -20.75 -14.23 18.30
C VAL A 4 -21.46 -15.58 18.22
N SER A 5 -22.63 -15.59 17.55
CA SER A 5 -23.46 -16.77 17.39
C SER A 5 -23.31 -17.40 16.00
N GLN A 6 -23.23 -16.59 14.96
CA GLN A 6 -23.20 -17.04 13.57
C GLN A 6 -22.22 -16.19 12.73
N ILE A 7 -21.67 -16.83 11.72
CA ILE A 7 -20.85 -16.18 10.69
C ILE A 7 -21.39 -16.56 9.31
N VAL A 8 -21.53 -15.58 8.43
CA VAL A 8 -21.94 -15.79 7.04
C VAL A 8 -21.14 -14.89 6.13
N GLN A 9 -21.00 -15.28 4.87
CA GLN A 9 -20.40 -14.44 3.82
C GLN A 9 -21.48 -14.08 2.81
N ASP A 10 -21.59 -12.77 2.50
CA ASP A 10 -22.57 -12.30 1.51
C ASP A 10 -22.07 -12.50 0.06
N SER A 11 -22.94 -12.23 -0.91
CA SER A 11 -22.65 -12.36 -2.34
C SER A 11 -21.56 -11.40 -2.85
N LYS A 12 -21.31 -10.30 -2.13
CA LYS A 12 -20.24 -9.35 -2.41
C LYS A 12 -18.91 -9.84 -1.86
N GLY A 13 -18.91 -10.72 -0.88
CA GLY A 13 -17.76 -11.34 -0.24
C GLY A 13 -17.46 -10.81 1.15
N PHE A 14 -18.25 -9.88 1.71
CA PHE A 14 -18.08 -9.41 3.10
C PHE A 14 -18.44 -10.50 4.09
N ILE A 15 -17.68 -10.57 5.18
CA ILE A 15 -17.99 -11.44 6.31
C ILE A 15 -18.91 -10.71 7.28
N TRP A 16 -19.97 -11.39 7.68
CA TRP A 16 -20.93 -10.89 8.65
C TRP A 16 -20.97 -11.76 9.89
N LEU A 17 -20.95 -11.11 11.02
CA LEU A 17 -20.93 -11.73 12.35
C LEU A 17 -22.20 -11.31 13.09
N ALA A 18 -23.08 -12.26 13.38
CA ALA A 18 -24.26 -12.04 14.20
C ALA A 18 -23.96 -12.45 15.66
N GLY A 19 -24.37 -11.65 16.63
CA GLY A 19 -24.11 -11.97 18.02
C GLY A 19 -24.84 -11.07 19.03
N GLN A 20 -24.39 -11.08 20.28
CA GLN A 20 -25.05 -10.35 21.36
C GLN A 20 -24.91 -8.81 21.25
N GLN A 21 -23.96 -8.30 20.47
CA GLN A 21 -23.75 -6.86 20.30
C GLN A 21 -24.29 -6.36 18.95
N GLY A 22 -25.15 -7.11 18.29
CA GLY A 22 -25.70 -6.76 17.01
C GLY A 22 -25.06 -7.51 15.85
N LEU A 23 -25.06 -6.84 14.68
CA LEU A 23 -24.53 -7.35 13.44
C LEU A 23 -23.22 -6.61 13.12
N THR A 24 -22.14 -7.34 12.89
CA THR A 24 -20.85 -6.75 12.52
C THR A 24 -20.45 -7.21 11.13
N ARG A 25 -20.15 -6.26 10.25
CA ARG A 25 -19.51 -6.51 8.96
C ARG A 25 -18.00 -6.40 9.10
N PHE A 26 -17.27 -7.35 8.56
CA PHE A 26 -15.83 -7.34 8.46
C PHE A 26 -15.41 -7.38 6.98
N ASP A 27 -14.50 -6.52 6.58
CA ASP A 27 -14.06 -6.35 5.21
C ASP A 27 -12.61 -6.81 4.97
N GLY A 28 -12.02 -7.44 5.98
CA GLY A 28 -10.64 -7.89 5.96
C GLY A 28 -9.65 -6.90 6.61
N GLU A 29 -10.07 -5.66 6.87
CA GLU A 29 -9.24 -4.62 7.48
C GLU A 29 -9.97 -3.94 8.65
N GLN A 30 -11.24 -3.63 8.46
CA GLN A 30 -12.05 -2.91 9.43
C GLN A 30 -13.34 -3.66 9.77
N THR A 31 -13.86 -3.37 10.95
CA THR A 31 -15.18 -3.85 11.39
C THR A 31 -16.16 -2.70 11.47
N LEU A 32 -17.38 -2.93 10.99
CA LEU A 32 -18.49 -1.99 11.13
C LEU A 32 -19.63 -2.70 11.84
N THR A 33 -20.00 -2.21 13.03
CA THR A 33 -21.02 -2.84 13.87
C THR A 33 -22.31 -2.03 13.86
N PHE A 34 -23.43 -2.74 13.61
CA PHE A 34 -24.79 -2.25 13.62
C PHE A 34 -25.46 -2.72 14.92
N TYR A 35 -25.90 -1.80 15.75
CA TYR A 35 -26.52 -2.07 17.05
C TYR A 35 -27.45 -0.92 17.45
N SER A 36 -28.21 -1.07 18.53
CA SER A 36 -29.24 -0.09 18.93
C SER A 36 -28.67 1.29 19.33
N GLY A 37 -27.41 1.36 19.74
CA GLY A 37 -26.71 2.60 20.08
C GLY A 37 -25.93 3.24 18.93
N ASN A 38 -25.94 2.66 17.73
CA ASN A 38 -25.24 3.24 16.59
C ASN A 38 -25.99 4.47 16.06
N SER A 39 -25.34 5.64 16.05
CA SER A 39 -25.97 6.90 15.62
C SER A 39 -26.20 6.99 14.11
N ALA A 40 -25.36 6.34 13.30
CA ALA A 40 -25.45 6.38 11.85
C ALA A 40 -26.44 5.32 11.30
N TRP A 41 -26.40 4.12 11.86
CA TRP A 41 -27.19 2.97 11.42
C TRP A 41 -27.77 2.20 12.62
N PRO A 42 -28.75 2.77 13.34
CA PRO A 42 -29.31 2.15 14.52
C PRO A 42 -30.15 0.92 14.16
N LEU A 43 -30.01 -0.16 14.93
CA LEU A 43 -30.94 -1.29 14.95
C LEU A 43 -31.89 -1.16 16.13
N SER A 44 -33.06 -1.79 16.05
CA SER A 44 -34.02 -1.84 17.17
C SER A 44 -33.68 -2.92 18.19
N PHE A 45 -32.67 -3.75 17.92
CA PHE A 45 -32.29 -4.91 18.69
C PHE A 45 -30.75 -5.07 18.68
N ASN A 46 -30.25 -5.85 19.65
CA ASN A 46 -28.82 -6.14 19.73
C ASN A 46 -28.52 -7.64 19.60
N TRP A 47 -29.32 -8.49 20.24
CA TRP A 47 -29.01 -9.91 20.33
C TRP A 47 -29.54 -10.70 19.11
N LEU A 48 -28.61 -11.20 18.32
CA LEU A 48 -28.84 -12.04 17.16
C LEU A 48 -28.40 -13.49 17.43
N HIS A 49 -29.26 -14.45 17.13
CA HIS A 49 -28.94 -15.88 17.16
C HIS A 49 -28.36 -16.37 15.85
N ASP A 50 -28.95 -15.91 14.77
CA ASP A 50 -28.57 -16.36 13.43
C ASP A 50 -28.71 -15.23 12.39
N ALA A 51 -27.97 -15.39 11.31
CA ALA A 51 -28.06 -14.57 10.11
C ALA A 51 -27.99 -15.46 8.88
N ALA A 52 -28.87 -15.24 7.91
CA ALA A 52 -28.87 -15.95 6.64
C ALA A 52 -28.86 -14.97 5.48
N ILE A 53 -28.30 -15.41 4.35
CA ILE A 53 -28.27 -14.62 3.12
C ILE A 53 -29.59 -14.77 2.36
N ASP A 54 -30.20 -13.64 2.02
CA ASP A 54 -31.38 -13.54 1.15
C ASP A 54 -31.05 -12.62 -0.04
N ASN A 55 -30.46 -13.20 -1.07
CA ASN A 55 -29.90 -12.47 -2.23
C ASN A 55 -28.91 -11.37 -1.77
N GLU A 56 -29.28 -10.11 -1.90
CA GLU A 56 -28.46 -8.96 -1.47
C GLU A 56 -28.80 -8.48 -0.04
N HIS A 57 -29.65 -9.17 0.68
CA HIS A 57 -30.07 -8.84 2.04
C HIS A 57 -29.64 -9.92 3.03
N LEU A 58 -29.74 -9.59 4.31
CA LEU A 58 -29.56 -10.54 5.40
C LEU A 58 -30.88 -10.70 6.16
N LEU A 59 -31.24 -11.95 6.44
CA LEU A 59 -32.28 -12.26 7.41
C LEU A 59 -31.63 -12.39 8.79
N LEU A 60 -32.19 -11.70 9.78
CA LEU A 60 -31.66 -11.64 11.14
C LEU A 60 -32.67 -12.23 12.12
N ALA A 61 -32.29 -13.35 12.73
CA ALA A 61 -33.07 -14.01 13.78
C ALA A 61 -32.66 -13.45 15.14
N THR A 62 -33.59 -12.80 15.82
CA THR A 62 -33.32 -12.09 17.09
C THR A 62 -33.79 -12.89 18.31
N GLU A 63 -33.23 -12.61 19.49
CA GLU A 63 -33.63 -13.22 20.76
C GLU A 63 -35.06 -12.82 21.18
N THR A 64 -35.47 -11.56 21.00
CA THR A 64 -36.73 -11.07 21.56
C THR A 64 -37.62 -10.31 20.58
N ASP A 65 -37.11 -9.95 19.41
CA ASP A 65 -37.79 -9.02 18.51
C ASP A 65 -38.18 -9.62 17.14
N GLY A 66 -38.07 -10.95 17.02
CA GLY A 66 -38.55 -11.68 15.83
C GLY A 66 -37.53 -11.71 14.68
N LEU A 67 -38.06 -11.71 13.45
CA LEU A 67 -37.26 -11.79 12.22
C LEU A 67 -37.19 -10.44 11.52
N TRP A 68 -35.99 -10.07 11.12
CA TRP A 68 -35.73 -8.81 10.44
C TRP A 68 -35.01 -9.07 9.11
N ARG A 69 -35.26 -8.24 8.11
CA ARG A 69 -34.54 -8.18 6.86
C ARG A 69 -33.66 -6.94 6.83
N PHE A 70 -32.38 -7.14 6.77
CA PHE A 70 -31.38 -6.09 6.79
C PHE A 70 -30.82 -5.84 5.39
N ASN A 71 -30.72 -4.57 5.01
CA ASN A 71 -30.14 -4.15 3.75
C ASN A 71 -28.68 -3.68 4.01
N PRO A 72 -27.66 -4.42 3.49
CA PRO A 72 -26.26 -4.08 3.65
C PRO A 72 -25.82 -2.75 3.03
N GLU A 73 -26.54 -2.28 2.01
CA GLU A 73 -26.20 -1.04 1.30
C GLU A 73 -26.67 0.20 2.05
N THR A 74 -27.82 0.12 2.71
CA THR A 74 -28.38 1.25 3.44
C THR A 74 -28.15 1.18 4.94
N GLY A 75 -27.74 0.04 5.47
CA GLY A 75 -27.62 -0.21 6.90
C GLY A 75 -28.96 -0.25 7.65
N ARG A 76 -30.08 -0.37 6.95
CA ARG A 76 -31.42 -0.37 7.52
C ARG A 76 -31.99 -1.78 7.62
N ALA A 77 -32.72 -2.04 8.71
CA ALA A 77 -33.45 -3.27 8.91
C ALA A 77 -34.96 -3.02 8.90
N LYS A 78 -35.71 -3.96 8.32
CA LYS A 78 -37.17 -3.98 8.32
C LYS A 78 -37.66 -5.26 8.98
N LYS A 79 -38.57 -5.14 9.97
CA LYS A 79 -39.22 -6.29 10.59
C LYS A 79 -40.13 -6.99 9.57
N ILE A 80 -40.00 -8.31 9.48
CA ILE A 80 -40.78 -9.11 8.51
C ILE A 80 -42.02 -9.69 9.16
N LEU A 81 -41.87 -10.35 10.32
CA LEU A 81 -42.98 -11.01 10.99
C LEU A 81 -43.61 -10.08 12.02
N THR A 82 -44.79 -9.53 11.70
CA THR A 82 -45.54 -8.63 12.61
C THR A 82 -46.62 -9.35 13.40
N ASP A 83 -47.18 -10.48 12.89
CA ASP A 83 -48.35 -11.13 13.42
C ASP A 83 -48.07 -12.28 14.40
N ILE A 84 -46.80 -12.62 14.59
CA ILE A 84 -46.41 -13.63 15.56
C ILE A 84 -45.95 -12.93 16.86
N PRO A 85 -46.36 -13.42 18.05
CA PRO A 85 -45.95 -12.85 19.32
C PRO A 85 -44.42 -12.79 19.41
N ARG A 86 -43.88 -11.76 20.09
CA ARG A 86 -42.43 -11.61 20.34
C ARG A 86 -41.86 -12.92 20.88
N LYS A 87 -41.02 -13.59 20.06
CA LYS A 87 -40.39 -14.87 20.37
C LYS A 87 -38.92 -14.83 19.93
N SER A 88 -38.12 -15.64 20.58
CA SER A 88 -36.75 -15.95 20.17
C SER A 88 -36.75 -16.79 18.90
N TYR A 89 -35.97 -16.40 17.91
CA TYR A 89 -35.72 -17.23 16.72
C TYR A 89 -34.26 -17.65 16.70
N TYR A 90 -34.00 -18.95 16.56
CA TYR A 90 -32.69 -19.54 16.76
C TYR A 90 -31.94 -19.84 15.47
N ASP A 91 -32.66 -20.10 14.38
CA ASP A 91 -32.06 -20.43 13.08
C ASP A 91 -33.00 -19.99 11.98
N VAL A 92 -32.48 -19.49 10.90
CA VAL A 92 -33.23 -19.01 9.73
C VAL A 92 -32.52 -19.39 8.44
N ILE A 93 -33.29 -19.81 7.44
CA ILE A 93 -32.76 -20.13 6.10
C ILE A 93 -33.72 -19.73 5.01
N THR A 94 -33.21 -19.42 3.85
CA THR A 94 -33.99 -19.19 2.62
C THR A 94 -34.01 -20.46 1.80
N PHE A 95 -35.18 -20.86 1.35
CA PHE A 95 -35.34 -22.01 0.47
C PHE A 95 -36.52 -21.81 -0.49
N GLN A 96 -36.29 -21.92 -1.80
CA GLN A 96 -37.24 -21.72 -2.88
C GLN A 96 -38.05 -20.43 -2.79
N GLY A 97 -37.43 -19.35 -2.32
CA GLY A 97 -38.05 -18.05 -2.16
C GLY A 97 -38.82 -17.83 -0.85
N ASP A 98 -38.98 -18.87 -0.03
CA ASP A 98 -39.63 -18.82 1.28
C ASP A 98 -38.55 -18.78 2.39
N TYR A 99 -38.91 -18.29 3.58
CA TYR A 99 -38.10 -18.28 4.75
C TYR A 99 -38.54 -19.32 5.76
N PHE A 100 -37.61 -20.17 6.20
CA PHE A 100 -37.89 -21.18 7.21
C PHE A 100 -37.18 -20.75 8.50
N ILE A 101 -37.98 -20.68 9.61
CA ILE A 101 -37.57 -20.04 10.84
C ILE A 101 -37.78 -21.02 11.98
N ASN A 102 -36.72 -21.33 12.69
CA ASN A 102 -36.75 -22.17 13.89
C ASN A 102 -37.02 -21.30 15.13
N ALA A 103 -38.17 -21.56 15.77
CA ALA A 103 -38.50 -21.02 17.07
C ALA A 103 -38.47 -22.13 18.15
N PRO A 104 -38.56 -21.81 19.45
CA PRO A 104 -38.45 -22.82 20.50
C PRO A 104 -39.45 -23.97 20.46
N ASP A 105 -40.61 -23.68 19.89
CA ASP A 105 -41.77 -24.57 19.87
C ASP A 105 -42.15 -25.06 18.46
N LYS A 106 -41.73 -24.36 17.39
CA LYS A 106 -42.27 -24.60 16.05
C LYS A 106 -41.29 -24.20 14.95
N LEU A 107 -41.42 -24.84 13.78
CA LEU A 107 -40.86 -24.39 12.53
C LEU A 107 -41.90 -23.56 11.77
N TYR A 108 -41.54 -22.34 11.43
CA TYR A 108 -42.38 -21.46 10.62
C TYR A 108 -41.88 -21.42 9.18
N ARG A 109 -42.84 -21.42 8.23
CA ARG A 109 -42.59 -21.07 6.83
C ARG A 109 -43.22 -19.74 6.56
N TYR A 110 -42.46 -18.77 6.18
CA TYR A 110 -42.94 -17.45 5.79
C TYR A 110 -42.72 -17.25 4.30
N GLN A 111 -43.80 -16.81 3.62
CA GLN A 111 -43.81 -16.54 2.19
C GLN A 111 -43.69 -15.02 1.95
N PRO A 112 -42.57 -14.49 1.47
CA PRO A 112 -42.39 -13.03 1.34
C PRO A 112 -43.31 -12.36 0.32
N GLN A 113 -43.79 -13.13 -0.69
CA GLN A 113 -44.67 -12.61 -1.74
C GLN A 113 -46.07 -12.38 -1.28
N THR A 114 -46.58 -13.23 -0.39
CA THR A 114 -47.95 -13.19 0.11
C THR A 114 -48.07 -12.66 1.54
N ASN A 115 -46.96 -12.49 2.21
CA ASN A 115 -46.84 -12.23 3.66
C ASN A 115 -47.54 -13.33 4.50
N ALA A 116 -47.78 -14.51 3.97
CA ALA A 116 -48.41 -15.62 4.69
C ALA A 116 -47.38 -16.38 5.54
N THR A 117 -47.81 -16.78 6.73
CA THR A 117 -46.99 -17.57 7.65
C THR A 117 -47.73 -18.91 7.92
N GLU A 118 -47.06 -19.99 7.62
CA GLU A 118 -47.51 -21.35 7.92
C GLU A 118 -46.72 -21.93 9.10
N ILE A 119 -47.37 -22.75 9.90
CA ILE A 119 -46.71 -23.54 10.94
C ILE A 119 -46.49 -24.93 10.39
N ILE A 120 -45.24 -25.35 10.35
CA ILE A 120 -44.89 -26.73 10.08
C ILE A 120 -44.92 -27.44 11.44
N ASP A 121 -45.90 -28.33 11.64
CA ASP A 121 -46.05 -29.05 12.90
C ASP A 121 -44.81 -29.89 13.15
N ASN A 122 -44.21 -29.70 14.30
CA ASN A 122 -43.12 -30.50 14.78
C ASN A 122 -43.09 -30.51 16.32
N ASN A 123 -43.24 -31.64 16.88
CA ASN A 123 -42.86 -31.91 18.29
C ASN A 123 -41.33 -32.15 18.41
N ILE A 124 -40.54 -31.56 17.52
CA ILE A 124 -39.12 -31.86 17.32
C ILE A 124 -38.32 -30.64 17.80
N LYS A 125 -37.40 -30.84 18.73
CA LYS A 125 -36.39 -29.84 19.09
C LYS A 125 -35.35 -29.71 17.98
N ILE A 126 -35.57 -28.75 17.10
CA ILE A 126 -34.69 -28.42 15.97
C ILE A 126 -33.40 -27.85 16.47
N LYS A 127 -32.30 -28.35 15.93
CA LYS A 127 -30.95 -27.87 16.26
C LYS A 127 -30.36 -27.00 15.13
N LYS A 128 -30.52 -27.46 13.88
CA LYS A 128 -30.08 -26.73 12.68
C LYS A 128 -30.92 -27.07 11.48
N ILE A 129 -31.12 -26.08 10.63
CA ILE A 129 -31.80 -26.23 9.34
C ILE A 129 -30.78 -26.01 8.23
N VAL A 130 -30.78 -26.83 7.21
CA VAL A 130 -30.00 -26.65 5.97
C VAL A 130 -30.85 -27.03 4.76
N ASN A 131 -30.52 -26.51 3.59
CA ASN A 131 -31.17 -26.86 2.34
C ASN A 131 -30.15 -27.37 1.33
N SER A 132 -30.50 -28.46 0.67
CA SER A 132 -29.94 -28.84 -0.63
C SER A 132 -30.63 -28.07 -1.75
N LYS A 133 -30.33 -28.39 -3.01
CA LYS A 133 -31.03 -27.73 -4.14
C LYS A 133 -32.54 -28.00 -4.15
N LYS A 134 -32.97 -29.21 -3.76
CA LYS A 134 -34.34 -29.67 -3.91
C LYS A 134 -35.12 -29.73 -2.59
N HIS A 135 -34.49 -29.96 -1.46
CA HIS A 135 -35.17 -30.21 -0.20
C HIS A 135 -34.52 -29.52 0.99
N LEU A 136 -35.34 -29.28 2.00
CA LEU A 136 -34.92 -28.76 3.29
C LEU A 136 -34.75 -29.90 4.30
N TYR A 137 -33.69 -29.87 5.06
CA TYR A 137 -33.35 -30.85 6.08
C TYR A 137 -33.22 -30.20 7.45
N VAL A 138 -33.66 -30.94 8.47
CA VAL A 138 -33.68 -30.46 9.84
C VAL A 138 -32.98 -31.47 10.75
N SER A 139 -31.97 -31.05 11.47
CA SER A 139 -31.30 -31.86 12.45
C SER A 139 -31.91 -31.67 13.84
N SER A 140 -31.94 -32.80 14.61
CA SER A 140 -32.40 -32.79 15.98
C SER A 140 -31.68 -33.83 16.81
N GLN A 141 -31.95 -33.86 18.11
CA GLN A 141 -31.48 -34.93 19.02
C GLN A 141 -32.17 -36.26 18.74
N SER A 142 -33.33 -36.24 18.12
CA SER A 142 -34.09 -37.46 17.75
C SER A 142 -33.75 -37.95 16.33
N GLY A 143 -32.98 -37.20 15.53
CA GLY A 143 -32.59 -37.67 14.19
C GLY A 143 -32.46 -36.58 13.15
N LEU A 144 -32.39 -37.00 11.88
CA LEU A 144 -32.46 -36.13 10.71
C LEU A 144 -33.85 -36.26 10.07
N TYR A 145 -34.39 -35.13 9.72
CA TYR A 145 -35.69 -35.03 9.06
C TYR A 145 -35.56 -34.29 7.72
N GLN A 146 -36.37 -34.70 6.75
CA GLN A 146 -36.53 -34.04 5.48
C GLN A 146 -37.92 -33.42 5.40
N LEU A 147 -38.02 -32.20 4.91
CA LEU A 147 -39.32 -31.56 4.66
C LEU A 147 -39.87 -32.07 3.33
N LYS A 148 -41.02 -32.74 3.38
CA LYS A 148 -41.82 -33.20 2.23
C LYS A 148 -43.28 -32.83 2.45
N ASN A 149 -43.96 -32.22 1.48
CA ASN A 149 -45.38 -31.85 1.54
C ASN A 149 -45.77 -31.17 2.86
N ASN A 150 -45.01 -30.18 3.30
CA ASN A 150 -45.20 -29.45 4.57
C ASN A 150 -45.11 -30.32 5.85
N SER A 151 -44.56 -31.51 5.75
CA SER A 151 -44.36 -32.43 6.89
C SER A 151 -42.89 -32.84 7.03
N LEU A 152 -42.44 -33.00 8.26
CA LEU A 152 -41.08 -33.45 8.56
C LEU A 152 -41.04 -34.98 8.61
N ILE A 153 -40.45 -35.60 7.62
CA ILE A 153 -40.28 -37.03 7.52
C ILE A 153 -38.89 -37.41 8.06
N LYS A 154 -38.88 -38.30 9.02
CA LYS A 154 -37.63 -38.77 9.64
C LYS A 154 -36.90 -39.74 8.69
N ILE A 155 -35.61 -39.42 8.40
CA ILE A 155 -34.76 -40.23 7.50
C ILE A 155 -33.55 -40.86 8.24
N LEU A 156 -33.20 -40.37 9.46
CA LEU A 156 -32.16 -40.96 10.29
C LEU A 156 -32.63 -40.99 11.74
N ASN A 157 -32.39 -42.11 12.45
CA ASN A 157 -32.84 -42.31 13.82
C ASN A 157 -31.82 -42.02 14.90
N GLU A 158 -30.64 -41.46 14.55
CA GLU A 158 -29.56 -41.12 15.48
C GLU A 158 -29.47 -39.62 15.67
N PRO A 159 -29.08 -39.13 16.86
CA PRO A 159 -28.84 -37.72 17.13
C PRO A 159 -27.83 -37.13 16.14
N VAL A 160 -28.18 -36.01 15.50
CA VAL A 160 -27.31 -35.31 14.54
C VAL A 160 -26.62 -34.16 15.26
N PHE A 161 -25.29 -34.18 15.31
CA PHE A 161 -24.46 -33.21 15.97
C PHE A 161 -24.06 -32.06 15.04
N ALA A 162 -23.75 -32.35 13.77
CA ALA A 162 -23.48 -31.39 12.75
C ALA A 162 -24.19 -31.75 11.45
N LEU A 163 -24.59 -30.73 10.70
CA LEU A 163 -25.32 -30.87 9.46
C LEU A 163 -24.81 -29.83 8.46
N THR A 164 -24.46 -30.26 7.26
CA THR A 164 -24.04 -29.38 6.19
C THR A 164 -24.64 -29.82 4.86
N ALA A 165 -25.02 -28.83 4.05
CA ALA A 165 -25.55 -29.12 2.73
C ALA A 165 -24.46 -29.05 1.67
N LEU A 166 -24.55 -29.99 0.72
CA LEU A 166 -23.73 -30.01 -0.49
C LEU A 166 -24.61 -29.76 -1.72
N PRO A 167 -24.01 -29.42 -2.87
CA PRO A 167 -24.76 -29.29 -4.12
C PRO A 167 -25.53 -30.56 -4.51
N SER A 168 -25.10 -31.73 -4.07
CA SER A 168 -25.63 -33.04 -4.40
C SER A 168 -26.37 -33.74 -3.26
N GLY A 169 -26.75 -33.00 -2.18
CA GLY A 169 -27.46 -33.60 -1.06
C GLY A 169 -27.03 -33.04 0.29
N VAL A 170 -27.01 -33.86 1.35
CA VAL A 170 -26.71 -33.43 2.71
C VAL A 170 -25.80 -34.41 3.42
N ILE A 171 -24.90 -33.87 4.25
CA ILE A 171 -24.07 -34.63 5.14
C ILE A 171 -24.57 -34.48 6.57
N ALA A 172 -24.96 -35.58 7.18
CA ALA A 172 -25.34 -35.65 8.58
C ALA A 172 -24.24 -36.33 9.40
N ILE A 173 -23.84 -35.70 10.53
CA ILE A 173 -22.82 -36.21 11.37
C ILE A 173 -23.44 -36.60 12.73
N THR A 174 -23.32 -37.86 13.06
CA THR A 174 -23.72 -38.42 14.36
C THR A 174 -22.50 -38.53 15.27
N LYS A 175 -22.67 -39.12 16.45
CA LYS A 175 -21.54 -39.32 17.36
C LYS A 175 -20.44 -40.18 16.77
N ASN A 176 -20.81 -41.15 15.94
CA ASN A 176 -19.93 -42.22 15.48
C ASN A 176 -19.81 -42.34 13.96
N SER A 177 -20.59 -41.52 13.19
CA SER A 177 -20.62 -41.67 11.74
C SER A 177 -20.84 -40.34 11.00
N ILE A 178 -20.32 -40.28 9.81
CA ILE A 178 -20.69 -39.34 8.74
C ILE A 178 -21.62 -40.10 7.80
N THR A 179 -22.81 -39.61 7.56
CA THR A 179 -23.78 -40.19 6.65
C THR A 179 -24.12 -39.20 5.55
N ARG A 180 -24.02 -39.63 4.32
CA ARG A 180 -24.42 -38.87 3.15
C ARG A 180 -25.83 -39.29 2.71
N PHE A 181 -26.65 -38.32 2.45
CA PHE A 181 -27.96 -38.47 1.81
C PHE A 181 -27.95 -37.73 0.47
N ASP A 182 -28.65 -38.27 -0.52
CA ASP A 182 -28.92 -37.57 -1.76
C ASP A 182 -30.00 -36.48 -1.59
N ASP A 183 -30.29 -35.78 -2.68
CA ASP A 183 -31.34 -34.76 -2.67
C ASP A 183 -32.74 -35.32 -2.38
N ASP A 184 -33.02 -36.61 -2.58
CA ASP A 184 -34.31 -37.23 -2.31
C ASP A 184 -34.41 -37.78 -0.88
N GLY A 185 -33.35 -37.75 -0.10
CA GLY A 185 -33.27 -38.21 1.28
C GLY A 185 -32.89 -39.67 1.42
N SER A 186 -32.45 -40.31 0.34
CA SER A 186 -31.95 -41.68 0.38
C SER A 186 -30.51 -41.71 0.91
N GLN A 187 -30.25 -42.61 1.83
CA GLN A 187 -28.89 -42.79 2.36
C GLN A 187 -28.00 -43.42 1.28
N LEU A 188 -26.91 -42.70 0.90
CA LEU A 188 -25.97 -43.15 -0.13
C LEU A 188 -24.75 -43.87 0.47
N SER A 189 -24.19 -43.32 1.49
CA SER A 189 -22.98 -43.85 2.10
C SER A 189 -22.86 -43.48 3.57
N ILE A 190 -22.11 -44.29 4.31
CA ILE A 190 -21.82 -44.06 5.72
C ILE A 190 -20.35 -44.35 6.00
N LYS A 191 -19.72 -43.51 6.79
CA LYS A 191 -18.35 -43.65 7.26
C LYS A 191 -18.29 -43.55 8.79
N LYS A 192 -17.66 -44.50 9.46
CA LYS A 192 -17.40 -44.42 10.89
C LYS A 192 -16.34 -43.36 11.19
N VAL A 193 -16.62 -42.51 12.15
CA VAL A 193 -15.74 -41.42 12.64
C VAL A 193 -16.00 -41.20 14.12
N ASN A 194 -15.10 -40.53 14.79
CA ASN A 194 -15.25 -40.19 16.22
C ASN A 194 -15.17 -38.69 16.44
N SER A 195 -16.03 -38.19 17.37
CA SER A 195 -15.88 -36.91 18.02
C SER A 195 -15.96 -35.63 17.15
N ILE A 196 -16.58 -35.68 15.99
CA ILE A 196 -16.83 -34.48 15.16
C ILE A 196 -17.92 -33.62 15.84
N ASN A 197 -17.67 -32.32 15.98
CA ASN A 197 -18.62 -31.40 16.60
C ASN A 197 -19.21 -30.35 15.63
N ALA A 198 -18.56 -30.08 14.52
CA ALA A 198 -19.05 -29.16 13.50
C ALA A 198 -18.60 -29.57 12.10
N ALA A 199 -19.35 -29.13 11.09
CA ALA A 199 -19.03 -29.31 9.69
C ALA A 199 -19.48 -28.11 8.87
N THR A 200 -18.74 -27.80 7.79
CA THR A 200 -19.09 -26.80 6.81
C THR A 200 -18.73 -27.27 5.41
N LYS A 201 -19.51 -26.84 4.41
CA LYS A 201 -19.17 -27.10 3.01
C LYS A 201 -17.93 -26.33 2.59
N GLU A 202 -17.17 -26.88 1.67
CA GLU A 202 -16.15 -26.14 0.95
C GLU A 202 -16.82 -25.22 -0.08
N PHE A 203 -16.34 -23.99 -0.22
CA PHE A 203 -16.90 -23.05 -1.16
C PHE A 203 -16.78 -23.57 -2.60
N ASN A 204 -17.88 -23.56 -3.35
CA ASN A 204 -17.99 -23.97 -4.77
C ASN A 204 -17.56 -25.41 -5.11
N THR A 205 -17.40 -26.27 -4.14
CA THR A 205 -17.08 -27.69 -4.39
C THR A 205 -18.11 -28.63 -3.77
N ASN A 206 -17.96 -29.93 -4.03
CA ASN A 206 -18.76 -30.98 -3.40
C ASN A 206 -18.05 -31.60 -2.19
N ASN A 207 -17.04 -30.92 -1.64
CA ASN A 207 -16.32 -31.32 -0.45
C ASN A 207 -16.82 -30.60 0.79
N PHE A 208 -16.40 -31.09 1.98
CA PHE A 208 -16.74 -30.47 3.23
C PHE A 208 -15.60 -30.60 4.24
N PHE A 209 -15.56 -29.66 5.18
CA PHE A 209 -14.65 -29.68 6.31
C PHE A 209 -15.38 -30.09 7.58
N THR A 210 -14.64 -30.72 8.46
CA THR A 210 -15.11 -31.10 9.80
C THR A 210 -14.10 -30.65 10.85
N VAL A 211 -14.57 -30.50 12.08
CA VAL A 211 -13.69 -30.26 13.21
C VAL A 211 -14.09 -31.13 14.39
N THR A 212 -13.11 -31.72 15.04
CA THR A 212 -13.31 -32.54 16.23
C THR A 212 -13.30 -31.68 17.50
N ASN A 213 -13.71 -32.27 18.64
CA ASN A 213 -13.59 -31.60 19.95
C ASN A 213 -12.13 -31.34 20.34
N GLN A 214 -11.18 -32.11 19.83
CA GLN A 214 -9.75 -31.92 20.02
C GLN A 214 -9.16 -30.83 19.13
N GLY A 215 -9.94 -30.29 18.21
CA GLY A 215 -9.51 -29.25 17.28
C GLY A 215 -8.89 -29.78 15.99
N GLU A 216 -8.97 -31.08 15.74
CA GLU A 216 -8.51 -31.67 14.48
C GLU A 216 -9.42 -31.25 13.34
N VAL A 217 -8.85 -30.65 12.31
CA VAL A 217 -9.55 -30.26 11.08
C VAL A 217 -9.42 -31.38 10.06
N GLY A 218 -10.53 -31.85 9.52
CA GLY A 218 -10.57 -32.86 8.47
C GLY A 218 -11.25 -32.35 7.21
N LYS A 219 -10.75 -32.69 6.05
CA LYS A 219 -11.41 -32.47 4.75
C LYS A 219 -11.85 -33.79 4.17
N PHE A 220 -13.07 -33.85 3.65
CA PHE A 220 -13.66 -35.06 3.09
C PHE A 220 -14.31 -34.81 1.73
N SER A 221 -14.20 -35.78 0.86
CA SER A 221 -15.01 -35.83 -0.35
C SER A 221 -16.48 -35.99 0.01
N GLY A 222 -17.32 -35.13 -0.47
CA GLY A 222 -18.77 -35.25 -0.29
C GLY A 222 -19.39 -36.40 -1.11
N GLU A 223 -18.69 -36.96 -2.09
CA GLU A 223 -19.14 -38.06 -2.90
C GLU A 223 -18.80 -39.42 -2.29
N THR A 224 -17.56 -39.59 -1.91
CA THR A 224 -17.04 -40.90 -1.45
C THR A 224 -16.88 -40.97 0.08
N LEU A 225 -17.01 -39.87 0.80
CA LEU A 225 -16.70 -39.73 2.22
C LEU A 225 -15.26 -40.10 2.59
N GLN A 226 -14.36 -40.19 1.58
CA GLN A 226 -12.96 -40.44 1.85
C GLN A 226 -12.28 -39.16 2.32
N PRO A 227 -11.31 -39.26 3.26
CA PRO A 227 -10.52 -38.12 3.67
C PRO A 227 -9.68 -37.64 2.49
N ILE A 228 -9.63 -36.32 2.34
CA ILE A 228 -8.78 -35.64 1.36
C ILE A 228 -7.62 -35.02 2.14
N LEU A 229 -6.40 -35.22 1.65
CA LEU A 229 -5.25 -34.54 2.22
C LEU A 229 -5.46 -33.03 2.12
N HIS A 230 -5.24 -32.33 3.21
CA HIS A 230 -5.36 -30.89 3.31
C HIS A 230 -4.15 -30.29 4.03
N LYS A 231 -3.97 -28.99 3.89
CA LYS A 231 -2.82 -28.24 4.43
C LYS A 231 -3.18 -27.40 5.65
N PHE A 232 -4.37 -27.61 6.22
CA PHE A 232 -4.80 -26.88 7.42
C PHE A 232 -4.20 -27.52 8.67
N ASP A 233 -3.74 -26.65 9.58
CA ASP A 233 -3.30 -27.09 10.89
C ASP A 233 -4.49 -27.36 11.82
N ASN A 234 -4.25 -28.08 12.91
CA ASN A 234 -5.24 -28.28 13.94
C ASN A 234 -5.40 -27.01 14.78
N ILE A 235 -6.64 -26.68 15.14
CA ILE A 235 -6.95 -25.59 16.05
C ILE A 235 -6.87 -26.07 17.49
N LYS A 236 -6.81 -25.14 18.45
CA LYS A 236 -6.90 -25.50 19.87
C LYS A 236 -8.24 -26.19 20.14
N PRO A 237 -8.31 -27.17 21.07
CA PRO A 237 -9.55 -27.83 21.41
C PRO A 237 -10.65 -26.84 21.80
N ILE A 238 -11.73 -26.81 21.04
CA ILE A 238 -12.83 -25.86 21.20
C ILE A 238 -14.18 -26.50 20.86
N ARG A 239 -15.25 -25.93 21.39
CA ARG A 239 -16.59 -26.20 20.93
C ARG A 239 -17.00 -25.15 19.90
N VAL A 240 -17.06 -25.54 18.66
CA VAL A 240 -17.46 -24.67 17.55
C VAL A 240 -18.97 -24.44 17.58
N ARG A 241 -19.39 -23.17 17.48
CA ARG A 241 -20.79 -22.77 17.36
C ARG A 241 -21.20 -22.54 15.90
N SER A 242 -20.33 -21.87 15.17
CA SER A 242 -20.50 -21.64 13.74
C SER A 242 -19.18 -21.85 13.01
N PHE A 243 -19.25 -22.37 11.80
CA PHE A 243 -18.10 -22.77 11.01
C PHE A 243 -18.38 -22.38 9.54
N LEU A 244 -17.46 -21.63 8.94
CA LEU A 244 -17.57 -21.16 7.57
C LEU A 244 -16.26 -21.39 6.82
N HIS A 245 -16.34 -21.83 5.59
CA HIS A 245 -15.25 -21.72 4.60
C HIS A 245 -15.62 -20.63 3.61
N ASP A 246 -14.84 -19.55 3.58
CA ASP A 246 -15.13 -18.40 2.75
C ASP A 246 -14.62 -18.57 1.30
N ASN A 247 -14.92 -17.62 0.45
CA ASN A 247 -14.53 -17.65 -0.96
C ASN A 247 -13.03 -17.43 -1.20
N SER A 248 -12.30 -16.92 -0.22
CA SER A 248 -10.84 -16.75 -0.29
C SER A 248 -10.08 -18.00 0.20
N GLY A 249 -10.79 -19.03 0.68
CA GLY A 249 -10.20 -20.28 1.18
C GLY A 249 -9.86 -20.26 2.66
N VAL A 250 -10.36 -19.30 3.43
CA VAL A 250 -10.18 -19.23 4.87
C VAL A 250 -11.27 -19.99 5.59
N LEU A 251 -10.89 -20.80 6.58
CA LEU A 251 -11.80 -21.44 7.52
C LEU A 251 -11.99 -20.56 8.74
N TRP A 252 -13.23 -20.24 9.08
CA TRP A 252 -13.61 -19.40 10.21
C TRP A 252 -14.32 -20.24 11.25
N PHE A 253 -13.86 -20.13 12.49
CA PHE A 253 -14.43 -20.85 13.62
C PHE A 253 -14.94 -19.87 14.66
N ILE A 254 -16.22 -19.94 14.97
CA ILE A 254 -16.84 -19.20 16.07
C ILE A 254 -16.96 -20.13 17.28
N SER A 255 -16.37 -19.72 18.38
CA SER A 255 -16.36 -20.48 19.62
C SER A 255 -16.65 -19.59 20.84
N ASN A 256 -16.68 -20.18 22.03
CA ASN A 256 -16.76 -19.44 23.27
C ASN A 256 -15.49 -18.63 23.59
N ARG A 257 -14.38 -18.84 22.87
CA ARG A 257 -13.10 -18.10 22.99
C ARG A 257 -13.01 -16.92 22.05
N GLY A 258 -13.91 -16.84 21.09
CA GLY A 258 -13.94 -15.80 20.07
C GLY A 258 -13.98 -16.37 18.67
N ILE A 259 -13.36 -15.62 17.73
CA ILE A 259 -13.26 -15.96 16.32
C ILE A 259 -11.84 -16.40 16.05
N GLU A 260 -11.68 -17.56 15.45
CA GLU A 260 -10.40 -18.11 14.99
C GLU A 260 -10.45 -18.27 13.48
N GLN A 261 -9.36 -17.92 12.82
CA GLN A 261 -9.15 -18.11 11.38
C GLN A 261 -8.11 -19.19 11.16
N LEU A 262 -8.33 -20.03 10.18
CA LEU A 262 -7.36 -20.99 9.72
C LEU A 262 -7.28 -20.93 8.21
N THR A 263 -6.10 -20.70 7.71
CA THR A 263 -5.80 -20.71 6.28
C THR A 263 -5.06 -21.98 5.92
N GLU A 264 -5.14 -22.36 4.68
CA GLU A 264 -4.32 -23.45 4.18
C GLU A 264 -2.85 -23.11 4.43
N ASN A 265 -2.18 -23.95 5.17
CA ASN A 265 -0.79 -23.71 5.54
C ASN A 265 0.12 -24.06 4.35
N SER A 266 0.41 -23.06 3.52
CA SER A 266 1.40 -23.21 2.46
C SER A 266 2.83 -23.31 3.02
N ILE A 267 3.00 -22.99 4.30
CA ILE A 267 4.29 -22.99 5.00
C ILE A 267 4.30 -24.10 6.01
N LYS A 268 5.18 -25.08 5.85
CA LYS A 268 5.37 -26.15 6.80
C LYS A 268 6.80 -26.13 7.35
N ASN A 269 6.92 -26.00 8.66
CA ASN A 269 8.20 -26.12 9.34
C ASN A 269 8.51 -27.60 9.64
N HIS A 270 9.73 -28.01 9.31
CA HIS A 270 10.27 -29.33 9.59
C HIS A 270 11.37 -29.20 10.65
N PRO A 271 11.03 -29.09 11.94
CA PRO A 271 11.99 -28.77 13.01
C PRO A 271 12.92 -29.93 13.37
N LYS A 272 12.61 -31.15 12.97
CA LYS A 272 13.34 -32.36 13.37
C LYS A 272 14.19 -32.98 12.28
N VAL A 273 14.71 -32.16 11.35
CA VAL A 273 15.63 -32.69 10.36
C VAL A 273 16.97 -33.10 11.00
N PHE A 274 17.27 -32.56 12.21
CA PHE A 274 18.53 -32.84 12.90
C PHE A 274 18.35 -32.88 14.43
N ASP A 275 18.92 -33.88 15.08
CA ASP A 275 19.06 -33.95 16.56
C ASP A 275 20.14 -33.00 17.11
N ILE A 276 20.87 -32.30 16.26
CA ILE A 276 22.02 -31.45 16.60
C ILE A 276 21.74 -30.01 16.20
N LYS A 277 22.06 -29.03 17.06
CA LYS A 277 22.03 -27.59 16.72
C LYS A 277 23.05 -27.27 15.63
N ILE A 278 22.59 -27.03 14.42
CA ILE A 278 23.44 -26.87 13.25
C ILE A 278 23.37 -25.43 12.74
N ASN A 279 24.54 -24.84 12.48
CA ASN A 279 24.64 -23.41 12.14
C ASN A 279 24.47 -23.08 10.65
N SER A 280 24.43 -24.06 9.75
CA SER A 280 24.15 -23.86 8.33
C SER A 280 23.79 -25.17 7.64
N ASN A 281 22.75 -25.15 6.82
CA ASN A 281 22.31 -26.30 6.05
C ASN A 281 22.34 -25.91 4.57
N GLU A 282 23.09 -26.69 3.80
CA GLU A 282 23.06 -26.60 2.35
C GLU A 282 22.03 -27.57 1.81
N LEU A 283 21.17 -27.14 0.91
CA LEU A 283 20.17 -27.95 0.24
C LEU A 283 20.55 -28.13 -1.22
N SER A 284 20.34 -29.34 -1.73
CA SER A 284 20.50 -29.64 -3.15
C SER A 284 19.42 -30.62 -3.61
N VAL A 285 18.95 -30.44 -4.84
CA VAL A 285 18.03 -31.39 -5.47
C VAL A 285 18.88 -32.44 -6.22
N PHE A 286 18.75 -33.70 -5.84
CA PHE A 286 19.45 -34.79 -6.44
C PHE A 286 18.52 -35.99 -6.68
N LYS A 287 18.40 -36.44 -7.92
CA LYS A 287 17.48 -37.55 -8.33
C LYS A 287 16.05 -37.39 -7.81
N ASN A 288 15.48 -36.20 -7.94
CA ASN A 288 14.15 -35.86 -7.42
C ASN A 288 13.99 -35.95 -5.90
N GLU A 289 15.11 -35.97 -5.18
CA GLU A 289 15.11 -35.95 -3.73
C GLU A 289 15.85 -34.69 -3.24
N ILE A 290 15.49 -34.20 -2.03
CA ILE A 290 16.20 -33.09 -1.41
C ILE A 290 17.24 -33.64 -0.48
N ILE A 291 18.47 -33.32 -0.78
CA ILE A 291 19.63 -33.70 0.03
C ILE A 291 20.03 -32.48 0.88
N ILE A 292 20.26 -32.72 2.14
CA ILE A 292 20.71 -31.73 3.10
C ILE A 292 22.18 -32.04 3.44
N GLY A 293 23.01 -31.02 3.20
CA GLY A 293 24.39 -30.99 3.67
C GLY A 293 24.50 -30.10 4.90
N SER A 294 25.07 -30.59 5.96
CA SER A 294 25.12 -29.85 7.22
C SER A 294 26.55 -29.65 7.71
N TYR A 295 26.74 -28.58 8.49
CA TYR A 295 27.97 -28.36 9.23
C TYR A 295 27.89 -29.09 10.56
N GLY A 296 28.35 -30.33 10.61
CA GLY A 296 28.44 -31.15 11.81
C GLY A 296 27.65 -32.46 11.78
N ALA A 297 26.71 -32.67 10.83
CA ALA A 297 25.95 -33.93 10.72
C ALA A 297 26.06 -34.65 9.38
N GLY A 298 26.85 -34.09 8.44
CA GLY A 298 27.07 -34.70 7.14
C GLY A 298 25.88 -34.57 6.16
N LEU A 299 25.69 -35.61 5.33
CA LEU A 299 24.63 -35.67 4.32
C LEU A 299 23.39 -36.38 4.84
N GLN A 300 22.21 -35.84 4.55
CA GLN A 300 20.94 -36.44 4.90
C GLN A 300 19.91 -36.26 3.77
N ASN A 301 18.99 -37.21 3.64
CA ASN A 301 17.84 -37.07 2.72
C ASN A 301 16.65 -36.47 3.51
N PHE A 302 16.03 -35.45 2.96
CA PHE A 302 14.94 -34.74 3.61
C PHE A 302 13.66 -35.57 3.85
N MET A 303 13.34 -36.48 2.93
CA MET A 303 12.10 -37.24 2.94
C MET A 303 12.18 -38.62 3.57
N ALA A 304 13.37 -39.14 3.85
CA ALA A 304 13.55 -40.44 4.47
C ALA A 304 13.69 -40.29 5.98
N ASP A 305 12.94 -41.09 6.75
CA ASP A 305 13.00 -41.13 8.21
C ASP A 305 14.40 -41.55 8.73
N ILE A 306 15.18 -42.27 7.93
CA ILE A 306 16.56 -42.63 8.21
C ILE A 306 17.31 -42.74 6.87
N PHE A 307 17.95 -41.70 6.40
CA PHE A 307 18.86 -41.79 5.29
C PHE A 307 20.22 -41.22 5.68
N THR A 308 20.98 -41.99 6.37
CA THR A 308 22.43 -41.89 6.25
C THR A 308 22.79 -42.47 4.88
N LEU A 309 23.16 -41.63 3.92
CA LEU A 309 23.92 -42.11 2.78
C LEU A 309 25.01 -43.01 3.35
N ARG A 310 25.06 -44.28 2.93
CA ARG A 310 26.15 -45.17 3.33
C ARG A 310 27.41 -44.62 2.71
N VAL A 311 28.08 -43.75 3.46
CA VAL A 311 29.34 -43.13 3.07
C VAL A 311 30.48 -43.95 3.66
N ASN A 312 31.54 -44.04 2.90
CA ASN A 312 32.72 -44.73 3.39
C ASN A 312 33.35 -44.00 4.60
N ASP A 313 34.16 -44.69 5.41
CA ASP A 313 34.72 -44.16 6.65
C ASP A 313 35.58 -42.90 6.41
N ALA A 314 36.14 -42.73 5.25
CA ALA A 314 36.91 -41.55 4.90
C ALA A 314 36.02 -40.31 4.80
N PHE A 315 34.83 -40.41 4.16
CA PHE A 315 33.89 -39.31 4.07
C PHE A 315 33.19 -39.07 5.40
N SER A 316 32.91 -40.10 6.20
CA SER A 316 32.30 -39.98 7.52
C SER A 316 33.06 -39.02 8.43
N LYS A 317 34.37 -38.90 8.30
CA LYS A 317 35.21 -37.96 9.06
C LYS A 317 35.28 -36.57 8.41
N ALA A 318 35.46 -36.52 7.08
CA ALA A 318 35.63 -35.29 6.31
C ALA A 318 34.28 -34.62 6.00
N GLY A 319 33.23 -35.38 5.74
CA GLY A 319 31.90 -34.94 5.38
C GLY A 319 31.06 -34.30 6.49
N LEU A 320 31.59 -34.18 7.70
CA LEU A 320 30.91 -33.52 8.80
C LEU A 320 30.76 -31.99 8.63
N ARG A 321 31.54 -31.39 7.69
CA ARG A 321 31.57 -29.94 7.47
C ARG A 321 31.32 -29.62 6.01
N ILE A 322 30.09 -29.81 5.56
CA ILE A 322 29.68 -29.51 4.20
C ILE A 322 29.42 -28.01 4.07
N SER A 323 30.04 -27.36 3.11
CA SER A 323 29.95 -25.94 2.83
C SER A 323 29.05 -25.62 1.63
N SER A 324 29.11 -26.47 0.59
CA SER A 324 28.29 -26.29 -0.61
C SER A 324 28.12 -27.62 -1.36
N MET A 325 27.05 -27.72 -2.14
CA MET A 325 26.77 -28.89 -2.97
C MET A 325 26.31 -28.43 -4.37
N ALA A 326 26.66 -29.25 -5.39
CA ALA A 326 26.18 -29.05 -6.75
C ALA A 326 25.85 -30.40 -7.39
N THR A 327 24.70 -30.47 -8.02
CA THR A 327 24.28 -31.68 -8.77
C THR A 327 24.57 -31.49 -10.26
N VAL A 328 25.32 -32.39 -10.85
CA VAL A 328 25.55 -32.42 -12.29
C VAL A 328 25.21 -33.82 -12.78
N ASN A 329 24.19 -33.94 -13.61
CA ASN A 329 23.65 -35.22 -14.08
C ASN A 329 23.34 -36.17 -12.88
N ASP A 330 23.93 -37.33 -12.85
CA ASP A 330 23.75 -38.37 -11.82
C ASP A 330 24.80 -38.33 -10.71
N THR A 331 25.58 -37.26 -10.65
CA THR A 331 26.64 -37.08 -9.64
C THR A 331 26.38 -35.88 -8.77
N LEU A 332 26.44 -36.06 -7.46
CA LEU A 332 26.40 -34.99 -6.48
C LEU A 332 27.85 -34.63 -6.06
N TYR A 333 28.27 -33.42 -6.37
CA TYR A 333 29.55 -32.87 -5.93
C TYR A 333 29.38 -32.20 -4.59
N ILE A 334 30.29 -32.45 -3.65
CA ILE A 334 30.19 -32.05 -2.26
C ILE A 334 31.46 -31.32 -1.85
N ALA A 335 31.33 -30.03 -1.60
CA ALA A 335 32.39 -29.19 -1.05
C ALA A 335 32.45 -29.34 0.47
N THR A 336 33.62 -29.57 0.98
CA THR A 336 33.89 -29.70 2.40
C THR A 336 35.11 -28.87 2.81
N PHE A 337 35.36 -28.80 4.11
CA PHE A 337 36.57 -28.17 4.64
C PHE A 337 37.83 -28.96 4.35
N ASP A 338 37.68 -30.22 3.90
CA ASP A 338 38.78 -31.11 3.56
C ASP A 338 38.89 -31.34 2.04
N GLY A 339 38.25 -30.54 1.21
CA GLY A 339 38.30 -30.60 -0.22
C GLY A 339 36.98 -30.97 -0.90
N LEU A 340 37.06 -31.42 -2.13
CA LEU A 340 35.93 -31.76 -3.00
C LEU A 340 35.72 -33.24 -3.10
N TRP A 341 34.48 -33.67 -2.94
CA TRP A 341 34.05 -35.05 -3.03
C TRP A 341 32.95 -35.20 -4.07
N GLN A 342 32.82 -36.38 -4.64
CA GLN A 342 31.73 -36.76 -5.52
C GLN A 342 30.99 -37.97 -4.97
N PHE A 343 29.67 -37.93 -5.07
CA PHE A 343 28.76 -39.03 -4.76
C PHE A 343 28.07 -39.48 -6.06
N ASN A 344 28.26 -40.73 -6.42
CA ASN A 344 27.60 -41.37 -7.55
C ASN A 344 26.42 -42.19 -7.05
N ALA A 345 25.22 -41.89 -7.54
CA ALA A 345 24.00 -42.54 -7.09
C ALA A 345 23.84 -43.97 -7.55
N GLU A 346 24.51 -44.40 -8.64
CA GLU A 346 24.41 -45.77 -9.14
C GLU A 346 25.27 -46.73 -8.33
N THR A 347 26.51 -46.29 -8.01
CA THR A 347 27.44 -47.11 -7.25
C THR A 347 27.34 -46.91 -5.75
N HIS A 348 26.60 -45.88 -5.28
CA HIS A 348 26.55 -45.46 -3.88
C HIS A 348 27.92 -45.18 -3.26
N ASN A 349 28.87 -44.83 -4.10
CA ASN A 349 30.24 -44.59 -3.69
C ASN A 349 30.51 -43.07 -3.53
N VAL A 350 31.25 -42.71 -2.47
CA VAL A 350 31.74 -41.35 -2.26
C VAL A 350 33.24 -41.32 -2.38
N GLU A 351 33.73 -40.56 -3.34
CA GLU A 351 35.17 -40.48 -3.64
C GLU A 351 35.64 -39.03 -3.52
N LYS A 352 36.86 -38.86 -2.99
CA LYS A 352 37.55 -37.57 -2.98
C LYS A 352 38.15 -37.30 -4.34
N LEU A 353 37.87 -36.16 -4.92
CA LEU A 353 38.48 -35.77 -6.18
C LEU A 353 39.99 -35.47 -5.97
N PRO A 354 40.86 -35.95 -6.84
CA PRO A 354 42.33 -35.89 -6.68
C PRO A 354 42.86 -34.48 -7.02
N PHE A 355 42.40 -33.45 -6.33
CA PHE A 355 43.05 -32.15 -6.48
C PHE A 355 44.32 -32.09 -5.64
N ALA A 356 45.40 -31.74 -6.28
CA ALA A 356 46.75 -31.90 -5.90
C ALA A 356 47.24 -31.23 -4.61
N GLU A 357 46.41 -30.71 -3.76
CA GLU A 357 46.85 -30.20 -2.47
C GLU A 357 45.76 -30.46 -1.41
N ASN A 358 46.12 -31.27 -0.45
CA ASN A 358 45.32 -31.57 0.72
C ASN A 358 44.98 -30.29 1.49
N ASN A 359 43.75 -30.18 2.02
CA ASN A 359 43.26 -29.18 2.95
C ASN A 359 42.85 -27.79 2.36
N LYS A 360 42.26 -27.73 1.17
CA LYS A 360 41.65 -26.50 0.68
C LYS A 360 40.20 -26.45 1.21
N LEU A 361 39.93 -25.49 2.08
CA LEU A 361 38.59 -25.12 2.51
C LEU A 361 37.83 -24.53 1.33
N ILE A 362 36.91 -25.28 0.77
CA ILE A 362 36.02 -24.84 -0.32
C ILE A 362 34.80 -24.23 0.30
N LEU A 363 34.47 -22.99 -0.04
CA LEU A 363 33.35 -22.25 0.49
C LEU A 363 32.10 -22.37 -0.39
N LYS A 364 32.33 -22.37 -1.72
CA LYS A 364 31.23 -22.38 -2.69
C LYS A 364 31.53 -23.31 -3.85
N LEU A 365 30.49 -23.96 -4.30
CA LEU A 365 30.51 -24.86 -5.46
C LEU A 365 29.33 -24.50 -6.37
N THR A 366 29.57 -24.37 -7.66
CA THR A 366 28.52 -24.19 -8.67
C THR A 366 28.99 -24.85 -9.97
N HIS A 367 28.06 -25.10 -10.89
CA HIS A 367 28.39 -25.61 -12.22
C HIS A 367 27.74 -24.76 -13.30
N HIS A 368 28.36 -24.77 -14.45
CA HIS A 368 27.83 -24.20 -15.67
C HIS A 368 28.30 -25.05 -16.84
N ASP A 369 27.35 -25.55 -17.60
CA ASP A 369 27.63 -26.57 -18.62
C ASP A 369 28.42 -27.76 -18.02
N ASN A 370 29.51 -28.12 -18.64
CA ASN A 370 30.39 -29.22 -18.21
C ASN A 370 31.57 -28.77 -17.32
N LEU A 371 31.48 -27.55 -16.79
CA LEU A 371 32.49 -26.96 -15.93
C LEU A 371 32.01 -26.85 -14.49
N LEU A 372 32.81 -27.29 -13.57
CA LEU A 372 32.58 -27.12 -12.14
C LEU A 372 33.46 -25.97 -11.62
N TYR A 373 32.85 -25.01 -10.99
CA TYR A 373 33.49 -23.84 -10.39
C TYR A 373 33.49 -24.00 -8.89
N PHE A 374 34.65 -23.80 -8.25
CA PHE A 374 34.69 -23.80 -6.80
C PHE A 374 35.57 -22.67 -6.25
N GLY A 375 35.03 -22.02 -5.23
CA GLY A 375 35.68 -20.92 -4.50
C GLY A 375 36.26 -21.41 -3.19
N THR A 376 37.44 -20.93 -2.87
CA THR A 376 38.14 -21.30 -1.65
C THR A 376 38.30 -20.13 -0.70
N ASN A 377 38.65 -20.42 0.54
CA ASN A 377 38.86 -19.36 1.55
C ASN A 377 40.20 -18.59 1.34
N TYR A 378 41.23 -19.23 0.79
CA TYR A 378 42.57 -18.63 0.74
C TYR A 378 43.27 -18.65 -0.62
N HIS A 379 42.71 -19.35 -1.61
CA HIS A 379 43.41 -19.64 -2.86
C HIS A 379 42.66 -19.20 -4.12
N GLY A 380 41.61 -18.34 -3.95
CA GLY A 380 40.81 -17.88 -5.08
C GLY A 380 39.80 -18.91 -5.59
N ALA A 381 39.49 -18.83 -6.88
CA ALA A 381 38.52 -19.71 -7.55
C ALA A 381 39.20 -20.66 -8.54
N TYR A 382 38.63 -21.83 -8.73
CA TYR A 382 39.09 -22.89 -9.61
C TYR A 382 37.99 -23.28 -10.58
N ILE A 383 38.38 -23.60 -11.81
CA ILE A 383 37.50 -24.16 -12.83
C ILE A 383 38.01 -25.54 -13.17
N TYR A 384 37.13 -26.52 -12.98
CA TYR A 384 37.40 -27.94 -13.25
C TYR A 384 36.50 -28.41 -14.39
N ASP A 385 37.11 -29.02 -15.38
CA ASP A 385 36.40 -29.59 -16.53
C ASP A 385 36.04 -31.04 -16.19
N LEU A 386 34.73 -31.31 -16.17
CA LEU A 386 34.16 -32.62 -15.85
C LEU A 386 34.41 -33.67 -16.95
N THR A 387 34.72 -33.24 -18.18
CA THR A 387 35.05 -34.16 -19.31
C THR A 387 36.47 -34.62 -19.26
N THR A 388 37.40 -33.71 -19.00
CA THR A 388 38.83 -34.02 -18.96
C THR A 388 39.34 -34.38 -17.57
N GLU A 389 38.48 -34.20 -16.55
CA GLU A 389 38.79 -34.44 -15.14
C GLU A 389 40.01 -33.65 -14.64
N LYS A 390 40.18 -32.41 -15.11
CA LYS A 390 41.32 -31.56 -14.78
C LYS A 390 40.93 -30.16 -14.41
N ILE A 391 41.71 -29.51 -13.55
CA ILE A 391 41.67 -28.08 -13.34
C ILE A 391 42.20 -27.40 -14.60
N ILE A 392 41.35 -26.65 -15.26
CA ILE A 392 41.68 -25.92 -16.48
C ILE A 392 42.05 -24.47 -16.23
N LYS A 393 41.64 -23.91 -15.07
CA LYS A 393 41.89 -22.53 -14.72
C LYS A 393 41.91 -22.31 -13.21
N ILE A 394 42.83 -21.45 -12.76
CA ILE A 394 42.93 -20.95 -11.39
C ILE A 394 42.82 -19.43 -11.48
N ILE A 395 42.02 -18.82 -10.67
CA ILE A 395 41.83 -17.37 -10.57
C ILE A 395 42.26 -16.95 -9.17
N SER A 396 43.41 -16.29 -9.07
CA SER A 396 44.09 -15.99 -7.80
C SER A 396 44.39 -14.47 -7.68
N PRO A 397 44.78 -13.99 -6.49
CA PRO A 397 45.19 -12.60 -6.30
C PRO A 397 46.34 -12.17 -7.21
N ASP A 398 47.27 -13.05 -7.55
CA ASP A 398 48.39 -12.78 -8.47
C ASP A 398 47.92 -12.38 -9.88
N GLN A 399 46.67 -12.70 -10.20
CA GLN A 399 46.03 -12.36 -11.48
C GLN A 399 45.13 -11.11 -11.38
N GLY A 400 45.11 -10.43 -10.23
CA GLY A 400 44.32 -9.21 -10.02
C GLY A 400 43.00 -9.43 -9.29
N LEU A 401 42.79 -10.60 -8.70
CA LEU A 401 41.62 -10.84 -7.85
C LEU A 401 41.72 -9.98 -6.57
N SER A 402 40.63 -9.32 -6.18
CA SER A 402 40.57 -8.38 -5.05
C SER A 402 40.79 -9.04 -3.69
N SER A 403 40.45 -10.31 -3.55
CA SER A 403 40.59 -11.10 -2.33
C SER A 403 40.71 -12.58 -2.65
N PRO A 404 41.52 -13.36 -1.92
CA PRO A 404 41.61 -14.80 -2.11
C PRO A 404 40.38 -15.58 -1.61
N GLU A 405 39.53 -14.94 -0.76
CA GLU A 405 38.29 -15.51 -0.23
C GLU A 405 37.16 -15.36 -1.24
N ILE A 406 36.70 -16.48 -1.78
CA ILE A 406 35.57 -16.51 -2.72
C ILE A 406 34.34 -17.08 -2.01
N ILE A 407 33.33 -16.22 -1.87
CA ILE A 407 32.10 -16.50 -1.11
C ILE A 407 31.02 -17.07 -2.02
N ASP A 408 30.91 -16.53 -3.24
CA ASP A 408 29.97 -17.00 -4.24
C ASP A 408 30.52 -16.83 -5.65
N ILE A 409 30.08 -17.68 -6.58
CA ILE A 409 30.52 -17.72 -7.97
C ILE A 409 29.31 -17.79 -8.89
N LEU A 410 29.28 -16.91 -9.86
CA LEU A 410 28.22 -16.83 -10.86
C LEU A 410 28.84 -16.80 -12.27
N PRO A 411 28.99 -17.94 -12.92
CA PRO A 411 29.31 -17.99 -14.33
C PRO A 411 28.11 -17.58 -15.18
N LEU A 412 28.32 -16.77 -16.20
CA LEU A 412 27.31 -16.27 -17.11
C LEU A 412 27.52 -16.77 -18.54
N ASN A 413 26.43 -16.88 -19.29
CA ASN A 413 26.44 -17.31 -20.71
C ASN A 413 27.19 -16.32 -21.64
N ASN A 414 27.46 -15.11 -21.20
CA ASN A 414 28.13 -14.06 -21.98
C ASN A 414 29.67 -14.14 -21.93
N GLY A 415 30.24 -15.19 -21.35
CA GLY A 415 31.66 -15.38 -21.23
C GLY A 415 32.32 -14.65 -20.05
N TYR A 416 31.55 -14.15 -19.12
CA TYR A 416 32.05 -13.55 -17.88
C TYR A 416 31.69 -14.42 -16.67
N THR A 417 32.56 -14.43 -15.69
CA THR A 417 32.29 -15.04 -14.37
C THR A 417 32.35 -13.97 -13.30
N TRP A 418 31.31 -13.82 -12.52
CA TRP A 418 31.24 -12.91 -11.39
C TRP A 418 31.59 -13.63 -10.10
N LEU A 419 32.51 -13.07 -9.34
CA LEU A 419 33.03 -13.62 -8.09
C LEU A 419 32.67 -12.69 -6.93
N ALA A 420 31.93 -13.15 -5.96
CA ALA A 420 31.76 -12.47 -4.69
C ALA A 420 32.97 -12.75 -3.81
N THR A 421 33.72 -11.73 -3.50
CA THR A 421 34.86 -11.82 -2.58
C THR A 421 34.50 -11.23 -1.22
N SER A 422 35.41 -11.27 -0.26
CA SER A 422 35.21 -10.64 1.04
C SER A 422 35.15 -9.11 0.97
N SER A 423 35.63 -8.48 -0.09
CA SER A 423 35.78 -7.04 -0.20
C SER A 423 35.06 -6.41 -1.39
N SER A 424 34.75 -7.18 -2.43
CA SER A 424 34.17 -6.63 -3.66
C SER A 424 33.49 -7.72 -4.49
N VAL A 425 32.89 -7.31 -5.61
CA VAL A 425 32.50 -8.21 -6.70
C VAL A 425 33.54 -8.09 -7.81
N ASP A 426 34.16 -9.20 -8.15
CA ASP A 426 35.15 -9.26 -9.22
C ASP A 426 34.53 -9.90 -10.48
N ILE A 427 34.65 -9.20 -11.61
CA ILE A 427 34.15 -9.68 -12.91
C ILE A 427 35.35 -10.17 -13.72
N VAL A 428 35.37 -11.45 -13.99
CA VAL A 428 36.41 -12.13 -14.76
C VAL A 428 35.94 -12.35 -16.19
N ASN A 429 36.69 -11.86 -17.14
CA ASN A 429 36.47 -12.21 -18.54
C ASN A 429 37.16 -13.57 -18.82
N ASN A 430 36.36 -14.57 -19.19
CA ASN A 430 36.85 -15.94 -19.38
C ASN A 430 37.73 -16.11 -20.64
N HIS A 431 37.65 -15.18 -21.62
CA HIS A 431 38.43 -15.26 -22.88
C HIS A 431 39.84 -14.70 -22.75
N ASN A 432 39.98 -13.54 -22.07
CA ASN A 432 41.27 -12.84 -21.96
C ASN A 432 41.84 -12.80 -20.54
N ASN A 433 41.17 -13.42 -19.58
CA ASN A 433 41.53 -13.48 -18.16
C ASN A 433 41.65 -12.12 -17.44
N SER A 434 41.12 -11.03 -18.03
CA SER A 434 41.08 -9.75 -17.34
C SER A 434 40.08 -9.77 -16.18
N ILE A 435 40.48 -9.15 -15.07
CA ILE A 435 39.65 -9.03 -13.87
C ILE A 435 39.36 -7.57 -13.63
N ARG A 436 38.11 -7.27 -13.35
CA ARG A 436 37.66 -5.94 -12.96
C ARG A 436 36.89 -6.03 -11.66
N SER A 437 37.31 -5.32 -10.63
CA SER A 437 36.67 -5.29 -9.33
C SER A 437 35.64 -4.15 -9.25
N LEU A 438 34.43 -4.46 -8.78
CA LEU A 438 33.39 -3.52 -8.46
C LEU A 438 33.39 -3.24 -6.96
N ILE A 439 33.76 -2.03 -6.57
CA ILE A 439 33.70 -1.60 -5.18
C ILE A 439 32.26 -1.15 -4.89
N LEU A 440 31.63 -1.80 -3.93
CA LEU A 440 30.26 -1.44 -3.51
C LEU A 440 30.28 -0.18 -2.62
N PRO A 441 29.19 0.62 -2.66
CA PRO A 441 29.06 1.80 -1.79
C PRO A 441 29.04 1.47 -0.29
N GLY A 442 28.68 0.26 0.09
CA GLY A 442 28.63 -0.22 1.47
C GLY A 442 29.83 -1.07 1.85
N THR A 443 29.93 -1.38 3.14
CA THR A 443 31.03 -2.16 3.73
C THR A 443 30.66 -3.59 4.10
N SER A 444 29.39 -3.98 3.87
CA SER A 444 28.91 -5.31 4.27
C SER A 444 29.37 -6.40 3.29
N LYS A 445 29.74 -7.53 3.87
CA LYS A 445 30.18 -8.72 3.14
C LYS A 445 29.11 -9.19 2.13
N ILE A 446 29.52 -9.46 0.91
CA ILE A 446 28.68 -10.02 -0.15
C ILE A 446 28.57 -11.53 0.10
N ILE A 447 27.37 -12.08 0.02
CA ILE A 447 27.09 -13.48 0.39
C ILE A 447 26.56 -14.28 -0.78
N SER A 448 25.80 -13.67 -1.70
CA SER A 448 25.21 -14.40 -2.82
C SER A 448 25.14 -13.53 -4.06
N LEU A 449 25.37 -14.13 -5.21
CA LEU A 449 25.19 -13.58 -6.54
C LEU A 449 24.12 -14.35 -7.28
N LEU A 450 23.26 -13.65 -8.04
CA LEU A 450 22.23 -14.28 -8.87
C LEU A 450 22.00 -13.45 -10.13
N GLU A 451 21.87 -14.12 -11.28
CA GLU A 451 21.44 -13.49 -12.52
C GLU A 451 19.94 -13.67 -12.73
N SER A 452 19.26 -12.60 -13.10
CA SER A 452 17.87 -12.64 -13.58
C SER A 452 17.59 -11.43 -14.47
N ASP A 453 16.90 -11.65 -15.58
CA ASP A 453 16.44 -10.62 -16.50
C ASP A 453 17.58 -9.71 -17.01
N ASN A 454 18.73 -10.31 -17.39
CA ASN A 454 19.94 -9.62 -17.82
C ASN A 454 20.52 -8.64 -16.77
N LYS A 455 20.30 -8.93 -15.50
CA LYS A 455 20.85 -8.19 -14.37
C LYS A 455 21.52 -9.15 -13.40
N VAL A 456 22.52 -8.67 -12.71
CA VAL A 456 23.17 -9.40 -11.62
C VAL A 456 22.81 -8.75 -10.30
N PHE A 457 22.36 -9.55 -9.37
CA PHE A 457 22.00 -9.15 -8.01
C PHE A 457 23.07 -9.65 -7.06
N ALA A 458 23.49 -8.81 -6.12
CA ALA A 458 24.47 -9.12 -5.08
C ALA A 458 23.85 -8.87 -3.70
N ALA A 459 23.58 -9.95 -2.97
CA ALA A 459 23.04 -9.87 -1.60
C ALA A 459 24.15 -9.71 -0.58
N THR A 460 23.90 -8.86 0.43
CA THR A 460 24.88 -8.51 1.47
C THR A 460 24.38 -8.74 2.90
N LEU A 461 25.30 -8.79 3.85
CA LEU A 461 25.00 -8.99 5.28
C LEU A 461 24.57 -7.69 6.00
N GLY A 462 24.05 -6.69 5.30
CA GLY A 462 23.60 -5.46 5.99
C GLY A 462 23.29 -4.28 5.08
N ASP A 463 23.91 -4.23 3.90
CA ASP A 463 23.65 -3.15 2.95
C ASP A 463 22.51 -3.48 1.97
N GLY A 464 21.82 -4.60 2.17
CA GLY A 464 20.73 -5.00 1.30
C GLY A 464 21.21 -5.77 0.07
N ILE A 465 20.54 -5.53 -1.07
CA ILE A 465 20.84 -6.18 -2.35
C ILE A 465 21.18 -5.08 -3.36
N TYR A 466 22.32 -5.22 -4.02
CA TYR A 466 22.71 -4.38 -5.13
C TYR A 466 22.32 -5.04 -6.46
N ALA A 467 21.71 -4.27 -7.35
CA ALA A 467 21.35 -4.70 -8.70
C ALA A 467 22.30 -4.03 -9.70
N PHE A 468 22.89 -4.81 -10.59
CA PHE A 468 23.80 -4.36 -11.64
C PHE A 468 23.28 -4.79 -13.01
N ASN A 469 23.67 -4.05 -14.06
CA ASN A 469 23.60 -4.59 -15.41
C ASN A 469 24.75 -5.58 -15.65
N LEU A 470 24.72 -6.27 -16.79
CA LEU A 470 25.77 -7.23 -17.14
C LEU A 470 27.16 -6.59 -17.36
N GLN A 471 27.22 -5.25 -17.51
CA GLN A 471 28.45 -4.48 -17.61
C GLN A 471 29.01 -4.08 -16.24
N GLY A 472 28.26 -4.35 -15.15
CA GLY A 472 28.67 -4.03 -13.78
C GLY A 472 28.37 -2.60 -13.36
N GLU A 473 27.45 -1.91 -14.02
CA GLU A 473 26.94 -0.60 -13.58
C GLU A 473 25.82 -0.79 -12.56
N LEU A 474 25.88 -0.06 -11.47
CA LEU A 474 24.89 -0.11 -10.39
C LEU A 474 23.56 0.50 -10.86
N LEU A 475 22.50 -0.28 -10.79
CA LEU A 475 21.14 0.12 -11.18
C LEU A 475 20.27 0.51 -9.98
N ALA A 476 20.36 -0.26 -8.88
CA ALA A 476 19.52 -0.06 -7.71
C ALA A 476 20.13 -0.70 -6.45
N GLN A 477 19.64 -0.26 -5.29
CA GLN A 477 19.88 -0.89 -3.98
C GLN A 477 18.54 -1.13 -3.29
N LEU A 478 18.29 -2.38 -2.85
CA LEU A 478 17.04 -2.80 -2.24
C LEU A 478 17.28 -3.24 -0.79
N GLY A 479 16.29 -3.07 0.07
CA GLY A 479 16.31 -3.64 1.42
C GLY A 479 17.51 -3.24 2.26
N LYS A 480 17.96 -1.98 2.18
CA LYS A 480 19.08 -1.46 3.00
C LYS A 480 18.81 -1.68 4.49
N GLY A 481 19.79 -2.17 5.20
CA GLY A 481 19.69 -2.51 6.63
C GLY A 481 19.25 -3.95 6.90
N ILE A 482 18.80 -4.71 5.89
CA ILE A 482 18.43 -6.12 6.03
C ILE A 482 19.65 -6.99 5.79
N ARG A 483 19.82 -8.01 6.64
CA ARG A 483 20.91 -9.00 6.53
C ARG A 483 20.46 -10.15 5.66
N PHE A 484 20.76 -10.08 4.39
CA PHE A 484 20.45 -11.15 3.44
C PHE A 484 21.50 -12.25 3.45
N SER A 485 21.13 -13.45 2.99
CA SER A 485 22.05 -14.57 2.78
C SER A 485 21.94 -15.11 1.36
N GLN A 486 21.17 -16.14 1.11
CA GLN A 486 21.10 -16.82 -0.18
C GLN A 486 19.91 -16.30 -1.01
N MET A 487 20.14 -16.10 -2.30
CA MET A 487 19.13 -15.81 -3.30
C MET A 487 18.75 -17.05 -4.11
N LEU A 488 17.50 -17.13 -4.53
CA LEU A 488 16.96 -18.20 -5.37
C LEU A 488 15.96 -17.62 -6.37
N LYS A 489 16.08 -17.97 -7.64
CA LYS A 489 15.07 -17.62 -8.64
C LYS A 489 13.87 -18.56 -8.52
N VAL A 490 12.69 -17.98 -8.34
CA VAL A 490 11.42 -18.69 -8.20
C VAL A 490 10.42 -18.07 -9.16
N ASN A 491 10.15 -18.73 -10.27
CA ASN A 491 9.37 -18.19 -11.38
C ASN A 491 9.93 -16.84 -11.86
N ASN A 492 9.13 -15.76 -11.81
CA ASN A 492 9.53 -14.42 -12.22
C ASN A 492 9.97 -13.53 -11.04
N GLU A 493 10.18 -14.11 -9.87
CA GLU A 493 10.63 -13.41 -8.66
C GLU A 493 11.97 -13.96 -8.18
N ILE A 494 12.68 -13.17 -7.40
CA ILE A 494 13.86 -13.61 -6.65
C ILE A 494 13.45 -13.69 -5.17
N TRP A 495 13.65 -14.85 -4.60
CA TRP A 495 13.46 -15.09 -3.17
C TRP A 495 14.79 -15.03 -2.46
N VAL A 496 14.79 -14.42 -1.27
CA VAL A 496 16.03 -14.13 -0.55
C VAL A 496 15.87 -14.48 0.93
N SER A 497 16.73 -15.35 1.38
CA SER A 497 16.87 -15.68 2.80
C SER A 497 17.44 -14.49 3.57
N ALA A 498 16.88 -14.22 4.77
CA ALA A 498 17.34 -13.13 5.62
C ALA A 498 17.31 -13.49 7.12
N ARG A 499 17.85 -12.58 7.92
CA ARG A 499 17.84 -12.68 9.39
C ARG A 499 17.25 -11.40 9.98
N PRO A 500 15.94 -11.43 10.32
CA PRO A 500 14.97 -12.52 10.22
C PRO A 500 14.20 -12.54 8.91
N GLY A 501 13.52 -13.65 8.62
CA GLY A 501 12.50 -13.78 7.60
C GLY A 501 13.01 -14.20 6.21
N LEU A 502 12.08 -14.57 5.36
CA LEU A 502 12.28 -14.83 3.94
C LEU A 502 11.65 -13.69 3.15
N TYR A 503 12.37 -13.16 2.18
CA TYR A 503 11.92 -12.04 1.35
C TYR A 503 11.78 -12.47 -0.09
N ARG A 504 10.98 -11.73 -0.84
CA ARG A 504 10.91 -11.86 -2.30
C ARG A 504 10.88 -10.47 -2.94
N PHE A 505 11.38 -10.36 -4.15
CA PHE A 505 11.27 -9.15 -4.95
C PHE A 505 11.15 -9.48 -6.43
N ASN A 506 10.56 -8.55 -7.17
CA ASN A 506 10.46 -8.62 -8.62
C ASN A 506 11.69 -7.92 -9.24
N PRO A 507 12.50 -8.61 -10.08
CA PRO A 507 13.69 -8.04 -10.70
C PRO A 507 13.40 -6.90 -11.69
N ALA A 508 12.15 -6.74 -12.15
CA ALA A 508 11.77 -5.70 -13.10
C ALA A 508 11.51 -4.35 -12.41
N ASN A 509 10.88 -4.34 -11.24
CA ASN A 509 10.47 -3.10 -10.55
C ASN A 509 11.15 -2.91 -9.18
N TYR A 510 11.98 -3.86 -8.74
CA TYR A 510 12.73 -3.84 -7.48
C TYR A 510 11.88 -3.77 -6.21
N GLN A 511 10.59 -4.07 -6.29
CA GLN A 511 9.72 -4.12 -5.11
C GLN A 511 10.04 -5.34 -4.26
N ILE A 512 10.53 -5.11 -3.04
CA ILE A 512 10.87 -6.14 -2.07
C ILE A 512 9.81 -6.22 -0.98
N SER A 513 9.42 -7.45 -0.63
CA SER A 513 8.49 -7.73 0.45
C SER A 513 8.91 -8.95 1.24
N MET A 514 8.62 -8.96 2.53
CA MET A 514 8.83 -10.15 3.37
C MET A 514 7.68 -11.13 3.18
N ILE A 515 8.01 -12.43 3.16
CA ILE A 515 7.01 -13.49 3.13
C ILE A 515 6.49 -13.67 4.56
N GLU A 516 5.19 -13.48 4.74
CA GLU A 516 4.55 -13.58 6.05
C GLU A 516 4.76 -14.93 6.73
N ASN A 517 4.59 -14.95 8.04
CA ASN A 517 4.83 -16.12 8.89
C ASN A 517 6.24 -16.70 8.78
N THR A 518 7.19 -15.93 8.24
CA THR A 518 8.60 -16.33 8.20
C THR A 518 9.50 -15.52 9.13
N ILE A 519 9.00 -14.42 9.71
CA ILE A 519 9.77 -13.51 10.57
C ILE A 519 10.39 -14.19 11.81
N GLN A 520 9.72 -15.24 12.31
CA GLN A 520 10.22 -16.00 13.46
C GLN A 520 11.41 -16.91 13.13
N TYR A 521 11.72 -17.08 11.85
CA TYR A 521 12.84 -17.92 11.39
C TYR A 521 14.03 -17.06 10.99
N SER A 522 15.22 -17.52 11.32
CA SER A 522 16.49 -16.95 10.86
C SER A 522 17.09 -17.89 9.79
N PHE A 523 17.00 -17.50 8.54
CA PHE A 523 17.47 -18.30 7.43
C PHE A 523 18.97 -18.13 7.24
N VAL A 524 19.67 -19.23 7.06
CA VAL A 524 21.15 -19.26 7.07
C VAL A 524 21.78 -20.11 5.99
N GLY A 525 21.05 -21.01 5.39
CA GLY A 525 21.56 -21.92 4.36
C GLY A 525 21.07 -21.59 2.98
N SER A 526 21.18 -22.54 2.08
CA SER A 526 20.65 -22.44 0.74
C SER A 526 19.15 -22.71 0.68
N ASN A 527 18.57 -22.29 -0.43
CA ASN A 527 17.18 -22.57 -0.78
C ASN A 527 17.14 -23.38 -2.08
N VAL A 528 16.16 -24.26 -2.21
CA VAL A 528 15.92 -24.99 -3.46
C VAL A 528 14.45 -25.02 -3.81
N VAL A 529 14.15 -25.18 -5.08
CA VAL A 529 12.79 -25.42 -5.59
C VAL A 529 12.70 -26.83 -6.12
N GLN A 530 11.68 -27.56 -5.70
CA GLN A 530 11.36 -28.87 -6.25
C GLN A 530 9.84 -29.04 -6.26
N ASN A 531 9.30 -29.51 -7.39
CA ASN A 531 7.86 -29.78 -7.54
C ASN A 531 6.95 -28.62 -7.10
N ASN A 532 7.30 -27.40 -7.46
CA ASN A 532 6.63 -26.18 -7.03
C ASN A 532 6.62 -25.94 -5.50
N ILE A 533 7.54 -26.53 -4.77
CA ILE A 533 7.74 -26.27 -3.35
C ILE A 533 9.12 -25.64 -3.19
N VAL A 534 9.16 -24.48 -2.51
CA VAL A 534 10.41 -23.85 -2.07
C VAL A 534 10.80 -24.46 -0.73
N TYR A 535 11.99 -24.98 -0.62
CA TYR A 535 12.58 -25.42 0.63
C TYR A 535 13.66 -24.43 1.03
N ALA A 536 13.53 -23.87 2.22
CA ALA A 536 14.45 -22.85 2.74
C ALA A 536 15.03 -23.30 4.08
N SER A 537 16.34 -23.26 4.18
CA SER A 537 17.07 -23.70 5.36
C SER A 537 17.13 -22.61 6.42
N HIS A 538 16.86 -22.94 7.69
CA HIS A 538 16.95 -22.03 8.83
C HIS A 538 17.65 -22.71 10.02
N TYR A 539 17.98 -21.93 11.08
CA TYR A 539 18.76 -22.44 12.23
C TYR A 539 18.20 -23.68 12.91
N SER A 540 16.90 -23.91 12.85
CA SER A 540 16.25 -25.01 13.56
C SER A 540 15.56 -26.02 12.64
N GLY A 541 15.86 -26.01 11.34
CA GLY A 541 15.29 -26.97 10.40
C GLY A 541 15.17 -26.46 8.97
N VAL A 542 14.23 -27.01 8.24
CA VAL A 542 13.89 -26.62 6.87
C VAL A 542 12.43 -26.18 6.82
N LEU A 543 12.18 -25.05 6.20
CA LEU A 543 10.85 -24.56 5.91
C LEU A 543 10.48 -24.97 4.47
N SER A 544 9.35 -25.60 4.27
CA SER A 544 8.79 -25.84 2.94
C SER A 544 7.61 -24.92 2.68
N LEU A 545 7.63 -24.28 1.51
CA LEU A 545 6.57 -23.39 1.05
C LEU A 545 6.04 -23.91 -0.27
N ASP A 546 4.79 -24.32 -0.29
CA ASP A 546 4.12 -24.81 -1.49
C ASP A 546 3.61 -23.63 -2.32
N LEU A 547 4.10 -23.55 -3.56
CA LEU A 547 3.74 -22.51 -4.52
C LEU A 547 2.43 -22.85 -5.27
N THR A 548 1.99 -24.10 -5.25
CA THR A 548 0.77 -24.54 -5.97
C THR A 548 -0.51 -24.18 -5.24
N SER A 549 -0.45 -24.05 -3.91
CA SER A 549 -1.61 -23.69 -3.09
C SER A 549 -2.05 -22.23 -3.25
N LYS A 550 -1.32 -21.46 -3.98
CA LYS A 550 -1.60 -20.05 -4.27
C LYS A 550 -2.25 -19.91 -5.64
N GLU A 551 -3.32 -20.68 -5.89
CA GLU A 551 -4.23 -20.27 -6.95
C GLU A 551 -4.56 -18.80 -6.79
N GLN A 552 -4.45 -18.11 -7.90
CA GLN A 552 -4.69 -16.69 -8.06
C GLN A 552 -6.10 -16.34 -7.58
N PHE A 553 -6.29 -16.29 -6.25
CA PHE A 553 -7.52 -15.72 -5.76
C PHE A 553 -7.53 -14.25 -6.15
N ASN A 554 -8.51 -13.90 -6.93
CA ASN A 554 -8.68 -12.58 -7.47
C ASN A 554 -9.80 -11.90 -6.65
N PRO A 555 -9.43 -11.14 -5.58
CA PRO A 555 -10.43 -10.57 -4.68
C PRO A 555 -11.24 -9.50 -5.35
N LYS A 556 -12.51 -9.41 -4.98
CA LYS A 556 -13.33 -8.25 -5.30
C LYS A 556 -12.83 -7.05 -4.51
N VAL A 557 -12.69 -5.91 -5.18
CA VAL A 557 -12.36 -4.63 -4.55
C VAL A 557 -13.64 -3.85 -4.31
N HIS A 558 -13.81 -3.31 -3.11
CA HIS A 558 -15.00 -2.56 -2.73
C HIS A 558 -14.64 -1.27 -2.01
N ILE A 559 -15.52 -0.27 -2.16
CA ILE A 559 -15.60 0.88 -1.27
C ILE A 559 -16.50 0.46 -0.12
N SER A 560 -15.92 0.17 1.03
CA SER A 560 -16.64 -0.37 2.18
C SER A 560 -17.49 0.69 2.88
N LYS A 561 -17.01 1.92 2.92
CA LYS A 561 -17.72 3.07 3.51
C LYS A 561 -17.28 4.35 2.81
N THR A 562 -18.21 5.26 2.61
CA THR A 562 -17.96 6.61 2.13
C THR A 562 -18.30 7.62 3.21
N THR A 563 -17.44 8.59 3.44
CA THR A 563 -17.70 9.69 4.37
C THR A 563 -17.57 11.01 3.62
N VAL A 564 -18.62 11.82 3.67
CA VAL A 564 -18.66 13.15 3.05
C VAL A 564 -18.92 14.16 4.16
N SER A 565 -17.98 15.04 4.39
CA SER A 565 -18.06 16.09 5.41
C SER A 565 -18.58 15.58 6.78
N GLY A 566 -18.07 14.42 7.21
CA GLY A 566 -18.42 13.78 8.49
C GLY A 566 -19.67 12.91 8.48
N LYS A 567 -20.46 12.89 7.40
CA LYS A 567 -21.59 11.97 7.25
C LYS A 567 -21.14 10.70 6.53
N SER A 568 -21.44 9.54 7.11
CA SER A 568 -21.04 8.26 6.55
C SER A 568 -22.19 7.58 5.78
N TYR A 569 -21.83 6.94 4.67
CA TYR A 569 -22.72 6.18 3.78
C TYR A 569 -22.12 4.81 3.51
N LEU A 570 -22.97 3.80 3.35
CA LEU A 570 -22.54 2.44 3.01
C LEU A 570 -22.66 2.22 1.51
N LEU A 571 -21.59 1.67 0.93
CA LEU A 571 -21.59 1.16 -0.46
C LEU A 571 -22.22 2.10 -1.51
N ASN A 572 -22.14 3.42 -1.29
CA ASN A 572 -22.73 4.39 -2.21
C ASN A 572 -21.80 4.56 -3.43
N LYS A 573 -22.35 4.34 -4.63
CA LYS A 573 -21.60 4.47 -5.89
C LYS A 573 -21.55 5.89 -6.42
N ALA A 574 -22.58 6.68 -6.16
CA ALA A 574 -22.68 8.07 -6.57
C ALA A 574 -22.65 8.98 -5.33
N ILE A 575 -21.83 10.01 -5.39
CA ILE A 575 -21.59 10.96 -4.30
C ILE A 575 -21.82 12.37 -4.84
N ASP A 576 -22.90 13.00 -4.36
CA ASP A 576 -23.19 14.37 -4.71
C ASP A 576 -22.63 15.31 -3.64
N ILE A 577 -21.80 16.26 -4.03
CA ILE A 577 -21.17 17.25 -3.18
C ILE A 577 -21.72 18.62 -3.54
N GLU A 578 -22.22 19.37 -2.54
CA GLU A 578 -22.76 20.70 -2.76
C GLU A 578 -21.67 21.76 -3.01
N SER A 579 -20.50 21.58 -2.45
CA SER A 579 -19.36 22.49 -2.66
C SER A 579 -18.03 21.77 -2.78
N GLY A 580 -17.08 22.35 -3.50
CA GLY A 580 -15.73 21.80 -3.68
C GLY A 580 -14.86 21.81 -2.41
N ASN A 581 -15.32 22.34 -1.31
CA ASN A 581 -14.61 22.37 -0.03
C ASN A 581 -14.89 21.14 0.85
N ASP A 582 -15.81 20.27 0.45
CA ASP A 582 -16.12 19.05 1.18
C ASP A 582 -14.96 18.05 1.08
N VAL A 583 -14.76 17.33 2.18
CA VAL A 583 -13.81 16.22 2.26
C VAL A 583 -14.56 14.93 1.99
N VAL A 584 -14.13 14.21 0.97
CA VAL A 584 -14.64 12.87 0.66
C VAL A 584 -13.59 11.84 1.05
N THR A 585 -13.95 10.93 1.93
CA THR A 585 -13.11 9.80 2.32
C THR A 585 -13.78 8.50 1.90
N LEU A 586 -13.07 7.70 1.14
CA LEU A 586 -13.47 6.36 0.72
C LEU A 586 -12.65 5.33 1.48
N ASP A 587 -13.29 4.53 2.32
CA ASP A 587 -12.69 3.38 2.97
C ASP A 587 -12.71 2.20 1.97
N LEU A 588 -11.55 1.63 1.69
CA LEU A 588 -11.35 0.64 0.66
C LEU A 588 -11.13 -0.73 1.26
N ALA A 589 -11.61 -1.76 0.57
CA ALA A 589 -11.43 -3.15 0.99
C ALA A 589 -11.10 -4.04 -0.21
N SER A 590 -10.06 -4.84 -0.06
CA SER A 590 -9.77 -6.01 -0.90
C SER A 590 -10.22 -7.24 -0.13
N LEU A 591 -11.27 -7.92 -0.61
CA LEU A 591 -11.91 -9.01 0.14
C LEU A 591 -11.15 -10.34 0.00
N ASP A 592 -9.86 -10.30 0.29
CA ASP A 592 -9.00 -11.45 0.50
C ASP A 592 -8.68 -11.55 1.99
N TYR A 593 -9.23 -12.56 2.65
CA TYR A 593 -9.09 -12.77 4.10
C TYR A 593 -7.89 -13.63 4.47
N ARG A 594 -7.14 -14.10 3.47
CA ARG A 594 -5.93 -14.87 3.72
C ARG A 594 -4.83 -13.96 4.29
N PRO A 595 -4.02 -14.45 5.22
CA PRO A 595 -2.84 -13.73 5.66
C PRO A 595 -1.86 -13.57 4.48
N GLY A 596 -1.16 -12.47 4.42
CA GLY A 596 -0.22 -12.19 3.36
C GLY A 596 0.47 -10.83 3.54
N VAL A 597 0.95 -10.23 2.47
CA VAL A 597 1.52 -8.89 2.51
C VAL A 597 0.42 -7.84 2.67
N ASP A 598 0.79 -6.68 3.21
CA ASP A 598 -0.11 -5.55 3.30
C ASP A 598 -0.69 -5.23 1.92
N LYS A 599 -2.01 -5.10 1.89
CA LYS A 599 -2.74 -4.82 0.65
C LYS A 599 -2.41 -3.42 0.17
N GLN A 600 -2.07 -3.32 -1.10
CA GLN A 600 -1.80 -2.04 -1.75
C GLN A 600 -3.02 -1.61 -2.54
N TYR A 601 -3.26 -0.31 -2.58
CA TYR A 601 -4.36 0.30 -3.30
C TYR A 601 -3.84 1.37 -4.24
N GLN A 602 -4.47 1.49 -5.40
CA GLN A 602 -4.23 2.57 -6.34
C GLN A 602 -5.54 3.06 -6.95
N TYR A 603 -5.55 4.30 -7.37
CA TYR A 603 -6.73 4.90 -7.99
C TYR A 603 -6.36 5.75 -9.21
N THR A 604 -7.32 5.96 -10.06
CA THR A 604 -7.27 6.94 -11.14
C THR A 604 -8.53 7.80 -11.15
N LEU A 605 -8.37 9.07 -11.49
CA LEU A 605 -9.46 10.02 -11.70
C LEU A 605 -9.66 10.23 -13.19
N ASN A 606 -10.88 9.95 -13.70
CA ASN A 606 -11.27 10.15 -15.10
C ASN A 606 -10.33 9.45 -16.12
N GLY A 607 -9.79 8.28 -15.74
CA GLY A 607 -8.90 7.49 -16.59
C GLY A 607 -7.48 8.07 -16.76
N ASN A 608 -7.09 9.05 -15.95
CA ASN A 608 -5.74 9.61 -15.93
C ASN A 608 -4.73 8.61 -15.33
N LYS A 609 -3.54 9.11 -14.98
CA LYS A 609 -2.47 8.31 -14.36
C LYS A 609 -2.94 7.64 -13.06
N TRP A 610 -2.48 6.41 -12.81
CA TRP A 610 -2.68 5.71 -11.56
C TRP A 610 -1.82 6.32 -10.45
N HIS A 611 -2.45 6.53 -9.30
CA HIS A 611 -1.83 7.05 -8.08
C HIS A 611 -1.93 6.02 -6.96
N GLN A 612 -0.85 5.81 -6.25
CA GLN A 612 -0.83 4.90 -5.12
C GLN A 612 -1.50 5.55 -3.90
N ILE A 613 -2.25 4.75 -3.15
CA ILE A 613 -2.91 5.16 -1.91
C ILE A 613 -2.08 4.62 -0.74
N ASN A 614 -1.80 5.47 0.24
CA ASN A 614 -1.15 5.04 1.47
C ASN A 614 -2.21 4.50 2.44
N GLY A 615 -2.14 3.20 2.74
CA GLY A 615 -3.15 2.50 3.53
C GLY A 615 -4.41 2.17 2.72
N ASN A 616 -5.55 2.04 3.38
CA ASN A 616 -6.84 1.63 2.82
C ASN A 616 -7.88 2.77 2.75
N GLN A 617 -7.44 4.02 2.85
CA GLN A 617 -8.31 5.19 2.77
C GLN A 617 -7.87 6.14 1.66
N LEU A 618 -8.78 6.47 0.78
CA LEU A 618 -8.62 7.54 -0.20
C LEU A 618 -9.37 8.78 0.27
N THR A 619 -8.62 9.84 0.59
CA THR A 619 -9.19 11.13 0.96
C THR A 619 -9.00 12.12 -0.19
N LEU A 620 -10.10 12.67 -0.67
CA LEU A 620 -10.15 13.66 -1.73
C LEU A 620 -10.62 14.98 -1.15
N THR A 621 -9.88 16.05 -1.41
CA THR A 621 -10.17 17.40 -0.94
C THR A 621 -9.98 18.39 -2.07
N GLY A 622 -10.75 19.49 -2.03
CA GLY A 622 -10.57 20.59 -2.97
C GLY A 622 -10.91 20.23 -4.43
N LEU A 623 -11.84 19.30 -4.65
CA LEU A 623 -12.29 18.95 -5.99
C LEU A 623 -12.98 20.15 -6.63
N ALA A 624 -12.62 20.49 -7.85
CA ALA A 624 -13.30 21.50 -8.62
C ALA A 624 -14.71 21.05 -9.01
N SER A 625 -15.60 21.97 -9.32
CA SER A 625 -16.95 21.62 -9.80
C SER A 625 -16.88 20.81 -11.10
N GLY A 626 -17.63 19.72 -11.15
CA GLY A 626 -17.63 18.78 -12.28
C GLY A 626 -17.83 17.33 -11.84
N ASP A 627 -17.78 16.44 -12.79
CA ASP A 627 -17.97 15.01 -12.59
C ASP A 627 -16.62 14.29 -12.57
N TYR A 628 -16.44 13.43 -11.57
CA TYR A 628 -15.24 12.62 -11.38
C TYR A 628 -15.63 11.15 -11.37
N HIS A 629 -15.04 10.39 -12.27
CA HIS A 629 -15.10 8.94 -12.26
C HIS A 629 -13.83 8.38 -11.64
N ILE A 630 -13.98 7.67 -10.53
CA ILE A 630 -12.87 7.09 -9.78
C ILE A 630 -12.86 5.60 -10.02
N GLU A 631 -11.73 5.09 -10.50
CA GLU A 631 -11.47 3.65 -10.54
C GLU A 631 -10.43 3.31 -9.47
N ILE A 632 -10.66 2.22 -8.75
CA ILE A 632 -9.80 1.77 -7.67
C ILE A 632 -9.42 0.32 -7.91
N MET A 633 -8.15 0.01 -7.76
CA MET A 633 -7.61 -1.34 -7.77
C MET A 633 -6.93 -1.65 -6.44
N ALA A 634 -6.91 -2.93 -6.08
CA ALA A 634 -6.22 -3.41 -4.89
C ALA A 634 -5.46 -4.71 -5.16
N THR A 635 -4.48 -5.00 -4.33
CA THR A 635 -3.79 -6.28 -4.39
C THR A 635 -4.49 -7.34 -3.53
N ASN A 636 -4.22 -8.62 -3.86
CA ASN A 636 -4.56 -9.74 -3.01
C ASN A 636 -3.52 -9.90 -1.88
N SER A 637 -3.69 -10.89 -1.02
CA SER A 637 -2.76 -11.24 0.06
C SER A 637 -1.34 -11.63 -0.40
N LEU A 638 -1.14 -11.82 -1.70
CA LEU A 638 0.16 -12.11 -2.31
C LEU A 638 0.84 -10.88 -2.92
N GLY A 639 0.21 -9.70 -2.82
CA GLY A 639 0.69 -8.47 -3.45
C GLY A 639 0.42 -8.40 -4.96
N GLN A 640 -0.40 -9.29 -5.52
CA GLN A 640 -0.78 -9.28 -6.93
C GLN A 640 -2.03 -8.41 -7.13
N TRP A 641 -2.00 -7.56 -8.14
CA TRP A 641 -3.14 -6.70 -8.47
C TRP A 641 -4.36 -7.52 -8.92
N SER A 642 -5.51 -7.19 -8.34
CA SER A 642 -6.79 -7.79 -8.73
C SER A 642 -7.24 -7.29 -10.11
N ASN A 643 -7.90 -8.16 -10.87
CA ASN A 643 -8.57 -7.79 -12.12
C ASN A 643 -9.90 -7.06 -11.86
N TYR A 644 -10.46 -7.18 -10.66
CA TYR A 644 -11.67 -6.46 -10.27
C TYR A 644 -11.33 -5.06 -9.82
N LYS A 645 -12.16 -4.10 -10.25
CA LYS A 645 -12.05 -2.69 -9.87
C LYS A 645 -13.29 -2.28 -9.09
N ALA A 646 -13.11 -1.37 -8.15
CA ALA A 646 -14.22 -0.63 -7.55
C ALA A 646 -14.36 0.71 -8.26
N TYR A 647 -15.58 1.22 -8.30
CA TYR A 647 -15.92 2.47 -8.98
C TYR A 647 -16.70 3.38 -8.04
N ALA A 648 -16.41 4.67 -8.10
CA ALA A 648 -17.21 5.71 -7.48
C ALA A 648 -17.33 6.90 -8.42
N ASP A 649 -18.52 7.45 -8.50
CA ASP A 649 -18.79 8.68 -9.24
C ASP A 649 -19.04 9.79 -8.22
N ILE A 650 -18.29 10.90 -8.35
CA ILE A 650 -18.44 12.08 -7.52
C ILE A 650 -18.88 13.23 -8.42
N THR A 651 -20.02 13.81 -8.10
CA THR A 651 -20.52 15.03 -8.75
C THR A 651 -20.36 16.19 -7.80
N VAL A 652 -19.51 17.14 -8.14
CA VAL A 652 -19.31 18.38 -7.39
C VAL A 652 -20.15 19.47 -8.02
N ALA A 653 -21.16 19.91 -7.31
CA ALA A 653 -22.06 20.95 -7.77
C ALA A 653 -21.31 22.28 -8.01
N PHE A 654 -21.72 23.01 -9.01
CA PHE A 654 -21.21 24.37 -9.21
C PHE A 654 -21.70 25.27 -8.08
N PRO A 655 -20.85 26.16 -7.56
CA PRO A 655 -21.29 27.21 -6.65
C PRO A 655 -22.49 27.96 -7.24
N TRP A 656 -23.42 28.39 -6.40
CA TRP A 656 -24.64 29.05 -6.87
C TRP A 656 -24.38 30.22 -7.81
N TYR A 657 -23.28 30.96 -7.58
CA TYR A 657 -22.85 32.06 -8.42
C TYR A 657 -22.16 31.65 -9.73
N TRP A 658 -21.93 30.35 -9.99
CA TRP A 658 -21.28 29.80 -11.18
C TRP A 658 -22.15 28.78 -11.93
N THR A 659 -23.43 28.68 -11.56
CA THR A 659 -24.42 27.83 -12.25
C THR A 659 -24.65 28.30 -13.70
N PRO A 660 -25.07 27.41 -14.63
CA PRO A 660 -25.33 27.79 -16.02
C PRO A 660 -26.26 28.99 -16.16
N GLN A 661 -27.29 29.10 -15.29
CA GLN A 661 -28.23 30.21 -15.28
C GLN A 661 -27.55 31.55 -14.88
N ILE A 662 -26.69 31.52 -13.86
CA ILE A 662 -25.96 32.70 -13.40
C ILE A 662 -24.89 33.11 -14.42
N ARG A 663 -24.20 32.15 -15.06
CA ARG A 663 -23.28 32.46 -16.17
C ARG A 663 -23.98 33.16 -17.33
N LEU A 664 -25.21 32.68 -17.67
CA LEU A 664 -26.03 33.36 -18.67
C LEU A 664 -26.35 34.79 -18.22
N LEU A 665 -26.71 34.96 -16.94
CA LEU A 665 -27.00 36.29 -16.35
C LEU A 665 -25.76 37.20 -16.39
N TYR A 666 -24.57 36.70 -16.08
CA TYR A 666 -23.31 37.42 -16.26
C TYR A 666 -23.07 37.78 -17.73
N GLY A 667 -23.32 36.87 -18.65
CA GLY A 667 -23.23 37.12 -20.08
C GLY A 667 -24.17 38.22 -20.54
N VAL A 668 -25.46 38.17 -20.08
CA VAL A 668 -26.46 39.19 -20.37
C VAL A 668 -26.08 40.54 -19.72
N SER A 669 -25.60 40.50 -18.48
CA SER A 669 -25.15 41.70 -17.77
C SER A 669 -23.96 42.35 -18.46
N LEU A 670 -22.95 41.58 -18.86
CA LEU A 670 -21.80 42.06 -19.59
C LEU A 670 -22.20 42.63 -20.96
N PHE A 671 -23.08 41.91 -21.69
CA PHE A 671 -23.63 42.40 -22.94
C PHE A 671 -24.40 43.72 -22.75
N SER A 672 -25.22 43.84 -21.70
CA SER A 672 -25.96 45.06 -21.35
C SER A 672 -24.99 46.22 -21.04
N ILE A 673 -23.90 45.96 -20.32
CA ILE A 673 -22.86 46.96 -20.02
C ILE A 673 -22.16 47.41 -21.31
N ILE A 674 -21.86 46.48 -22.21
CA ILE A 674 -21.27 46.79 -23.51
C ILE A 674 -22.22 47.67 -24.34
N LEU A 675 -23.51 47.30 -24.37
CA LEU A 675 -24.53 48.11 -25.07
C LEU A 675 -24.67 49.49 -24.42
N LEU A 676 -24.67 49.61 -23.08
CA LEU A 676 -24.72 50.84 -22.37
C LEU A 676 -23.48 51.72 -22.68
N ALA A 677 -22.28 51.07 -22.68
CA ALA A 677 -21.05 51.78 -23.03
C ALA A 677 -21.06 52.26 -24.48
N ALA A 678 -21.54 51.43 -25.42
CA ALA A 678 -21.69 51.79 -26.81
C ALA A 678 -22.71 52.92 -27.01
N TRP A 679 -23.81 52.90 -26.27
CA TRP A 679 -24.83 53.96 -26.24
C TRP A 679 -24.26 55.23 -25.65
N LEU A 680 -23.51 55.20 -24.56
CA LEU A 680 -22.83 56.36 -23.99
C LEU A 680 -21.78 56.94 -24.93
N LEU A 681 -21.04 56.09 -25.64
CA LEU A 681 -20.09 56.49 -26.68
C LEU A 681 -20.82 57.16 -27.83
N TYR A 682 -21.97 56.63 -28.26
CA TYR A 682 -22.82 57.22 -29.31
C TYR A 682 -23.36 58.59 -28.87
N LEU A 683 -23.85 58.70 -27.63
CA LEU A 683 -24.31 59.99 -27.07
C LEU A 683 -23.15 60.99 -27.00
N ARG A 684 -21.96 60.54 -26.60
CA ARG A 684 -20.75 61.37 -26.54
C ARG A 684 -20.31 61.82 -27.95
N SER A 685 -20.33 60.88 -28.93
CA SER A 685 -20.07 61.22 -30.33
C SER A 685 -21.06 62.24 -30.89
N LYS A 686 -22.34 62.06 -30.58
CA LYS A 686 -23.39 63.02 -30.95
C LYS A 686 -23.20 64.37 -30.28
N SER A 687 -22.83 64.41 -29.01
CA SER A 687 -22.47 65.64 -28.29
C SER A 687 -21.22 66.32 -28.89
N ILE A 688 -20.19 65.52 -29.21
CA ILE A 688 -18.97 66.05 -29.87
C ILE A 688 -19.25 66.57 -31.26
N SER A 689 -20.13 65.94 -32.05
CA SER A 689 -20.53 66.41 -33.37
C SER A 689 -21.33 67.70 -33.24
N HIS A 690 -22.12 67.88 -32.19
CA HIS A 690 -22.86 69.12 -31.89
C HIS A 690 -21.91 70.24 -31.45
N ILE A 691 -20.90 69.91 -30.63
CA ILE A 691 -19.85 70.87 -30.25
C ILE A 691 -18.94 71.21 -31.49
N HIS A 692 -18.69 70.22 -32.36
CA HIS A 692 -17.89 70.44 -33.57
C HIS A 692 -18.63 71.34 -34.57
N SER A 693 -19.96 71.21 -34.69
CA SER A 693 -20.78 72.14 -35.47
C SER A 693 -20.86 73.52 -34.89
N ILE A 694 -20.83 73.68 -33.58
CA ILE A 694 -20.78 74.98 -32.90
C ILE A 694 -19.38 75.63 -33.03
N LEU A 695 -18.31 74.79 -32.84
CA LEU A 695 -16.92 75.26 -33.02
C LEU A 695 -16.54 75.59 -34.48
N GLN A 696 -17.12 74.88 -35.46
CA GLN A 696 -16.93 75.24 -36.85
C GLN A 696 -17.61 76.57 -37.21
N SER A 697 -18.73 76.92 -36.53
CA SER A 697 -19.37 78.22 -36.75
C SER A 697 -18.57 79.38 -36.13
N ASP A 698 -17.88 79.10 -34.94
CA ASP A 698 -17.04 80.15 -34.30
C ASP A 698 -15.60 80.22 -34.82
N LEU A 699 -15.06 79.11 -35.46
CA LEU A 699 -13.72 79.08 -36.05
C LEU A 699 -13.62 79.78 -37.38
N ASN A 700 -14.71 80.08 -38.08
CA ASN A 700 -14.72 80.84 -39.23
C ASN A 700 -14.45 82.35 -38.98
N ASN A 701 -14.44 82.82 -37.71
CA ASN A 701 -14.16 84.17 -37.31
C ASN A 701 -12.74 84.42 -36.74
N TYR A 702 -11.90 83.43 -36.52
CA TYR A 702 -10.51 83.63 -36.07
C TYR A 702 -9.47 82.89 -36.92
N GLY A 703 -9.30 83.34 -38.17
CA GLY A 703 -8.25 82.88 -39.01
C GLY A 703 -6.91 83.53 -38.64
N LYS A 704 -6.00 82.89 -37.95
CA LYS A 704 -4.55 83.03 -38.05
C LYS A 704 -3.74 82.29 -36.91
N THR A 705 -4.39 81.72 -35.88
CA THR A 705 -3.63 81.02 -34.81
C THR A 705 -3.74 79.53 -34.89
N SER A 706 -4.43 79.00 -35.84
CA SER A 706 -4.81 77.54 -35.85
C SER A 706 -3.76 76.57 -36.41
N MET A 707 -2.68 77.04 -37.09
CA MET A 707 -1.67 76.14 -37.69
C MET A 707 -0.68 75.60 -36.71
N GLN A 708 -0.42 76.24 -35.58
CA GLN A 708 0.55 75.76 -34.56
C GLN A 708 -0.04 74.76 -33.65
N VAL A 709 -1.32 74.84 -33.33
CA VAL A 709 -2.05 73.87 -32.46
C VAL A 709 -2.29 72.58 -33.25
N LYS A 710 -2.57 72.69 -34.56
CA LYS A 710 -2.76 71.44 -35.39
C LYS A 710 -1.45 70.66 -35.64
N ARG A 711 -0.31 71.31 -35.61
CA ARG A 711 1.01 70.65 -35.63
C ARG A 711 1.33 69.91 -34.35
N ASN A 712 1.02 70.50 -33.26
CA ASN A 712 1.31 69.83 -31.93
C ASN A 712 0.35 68.72 -31.61
N VAL A 713 -0.92 68.75 -32.02
CA VAL A 713 -1.87 67.63 -31.86
C VAL A 713 -1.58 66.47 -32.83
N SER A 714 -1.13 66.81 -34.09
CA SER A 714 -0.74 65.77 -35.04
C SER A 714 0.59 65.08 -34.64
N ALA A 715 1.52 65.86 -34.01
CA ALA A 715 2.76 65.29 -33.46
C ALA A 715 2.48 64.42 -32.22
N ALA A 716 1.48 64.77 -31.42
CA ALA A 716 1.07 63.96 -30.24
C ALA A 716 0.31 62.68 -30.71
N LEU A 717 -0.44 62.71 -31.81
CA LEU A 717 -1.12 61.54 -32.35
C LEU A 717 -0.16 60.61 -33.12
N THR A 718 0.89 61.15 -33.72
CA THR A 718 1.95 60.32 -34.33
C THR A 718 2.91 59.71 -33.33
N LEU A 719 3.02 60.26 -32.14
CA LEU A 719 3.77 59.68 -31.04
C LEU A 719 2.98 58.56 -30.28
N ILE A 720 1.71 58.38 -30.60
CA ILE A 720 0.86 57.30 -30.10
C ILE A 720 0.86 56.04 -30.99
N THR A 721 1.41 56.15 -32.23
CA THR A 721 1.47 55.02 -33.14
C THR A 721 2.79 54.25 -33.05
N GLU A 722 2.67 52.93 -32.87
CA GLU A 722 3.60 51.81 -32.97
C GLU A 722 4.77 51.69 -32.00
N GLU A 723 5.58 52.70 -31.73
CA GLU A 723 6.71 52.55 -30.79
C GLU A 723 6.32 52.51 -29.33
N LYS A 724 5.21 53.11 -28.93
CA LYS A 724 4.73 53.07 -27.53
C LYS A 724 3.97 51.82 -27.17
N ILE A 725 3.37 51.14 -28.12
CA ILE A 725 2.65 49.89 -27.91
C ILE A 725 3.67 48.77 -27.67
N ASP A 726 4.77 48.73 -28.38
CA ASP A 726 5.84 47.76 -28.14
C ASP A 726 6.63 48.07 -26.87
N LYS A 727 6.84 49.34 -26.51
CA LYS A 727 7.40 49.69 -25.20
C LYS A 727 6.42 49.39 -24.06
N SER A 728 5.14 49.58 -24.26
CA SER A 728 4.13 49.19 -23.30
C SER A 728 4.01 47.65 -23.19
N LYS A 729 4.14 46.94 -24.30
CA LYS A 729 4.22 45.49 -24.33
C LYS A 729 5.49 44.97 -23.66
N LEU A 730 6.64 45.60 -23.90
CA LEU A 730 7.91 45.25 -23.27
C LEU A 730 7.90 45.55 -21.78
N LEU A 731 7.31 46.65 -21.34
CA LEU A 731 7.10 47.00 -19.94
C LEU A 731 6.11 46.04 -19.23
N LEU A 732 5.02 45.66 -19.92
CA LEU A 732 4.11 44.62 -19.40
C LEU A 732 4.75 43.25 -19.34
N GLN A 733 5.58 42.90 -20.34
CA GLN A 733 6.32 41.65 -20.34
C GLN A 733 7.38 41.65 -19.23
N GLN A 734 8.09 42.77 -19.02
CA GLN A 734 8.99 42.93 -17.86
C GLN A 734 8.27 42.87 -16.53
N CYS A 735 7.07 43.47 -16.38
CA CYS A 735 6.25 43.31 -15.17
C CYS A 735 5.79 41.88 -14.96
N ILE A 736 5.47 41.13 -16.04
CA ILE A 736 5.13 39.70 -15.97
C ILE A 736 6.37 38.86 -15.58
N ASP A 737 7.52 39.20 -16.15
CA ASP A 737 8.79 38.54 -15.86
C ASP A 737 9.25 38.83 -14.41
N ASP A 738 9.09 40.08 -13.96
CA ASP A 738 9.35 40.48 -12.58
C ASP A 738 8.37 39.81 -11.58
N LEU A 739 7.09 39.64 -11.93
CA LEU A 739 6.12 38.89 -11.14
C LEU A 739 6.43 37.38 -11.10
N ASN A 740 6.94 36.83 -12.19
CA ASN A 740 7.39 35.44 -12.23
C ASN A 740 8.72 35.21 -11.50
N GLU A 741 9.60 36.22 -11.42
CA GLU A 741 10.79 36.16 -10.55
C GLU A 741 10.45 36.32 -9.07
N GLN A 742 9.44 37.10 -8.72
CA GLN A 742 8.96 37.22 -7.35
C GLN A 742 8.33 35.92 -6.81
N GLN A 743 7.82 35.03 -7.68
CA GLN A 743 7.41 33.69 -7.27
C GLN A 743 8.57 32.75 -6.93
N LYS A 744 9.82 33.11 -7.22
CA LYS A 744 11.04 32.38 -6.83
C LYS A 744 11.72 32.91 -5.58
N LEU A 745 11.09 33.81 -4.87
CA LEU A 745 11.60 34.31 -3.59
C LEU A 745 11.52 33.20 -2.54
N PRO A 746 12.54 33.09 -1.66
CA PRO A 746 12.40 32.19 -0.52
C PRO A 746 11.15 32.61 0.27
N GLU A 747 10.14 31.76 0.26
CA GLU A 747 8.94 31.92 1.06
C GLU A 747 9.32 32.16 2.54
N PRO A 748 8.43 32.78 3.34
CA PRO A 748 8.66 32.96 4.78
C PRO A 748 8.94 31.68 5.57
N ASN A 749 8.98 30.51 4.91
CA ASN A 749 9.42 29.22 5.43
C ASN A 749 10.86 29.21 5.99
N SER A 750 11.68 30.22 5.68
CA SER A 750 12.97 30.42 6.33
C SER A 750 12.86 30.85 7.80
N LEU A 751 11.65 31.27 8.22
CA LEU A 751 11.34 31.56 9.62
C LEU A 751 10.73 30.36 10.37
N ASN A 752 10.51 29.20 9.70
CA ASN A 752 10.01 27.99 10.36
C ASN A 752 11.00 27.48 11.44
N GLY A 753 10.81 27.99 12.63
CA GLY A 753 11.62 27.66 13.80
C GLY A 753 12.80 28.59 14.07
N ASN A 754 13.13 29.52 13.17
CA ASN A 754 14.19 30.50 13.37
C ASN A 754 13.59 31.86 13.76
N SER A 755 14.31 32.57 14.56
CA SER A 755 13.97 33.95 14.98
C SER A 755 14.33 34.97 13.88
N LEU A 756 13.79 36.19 13.99
CA LEU A 756 14.11 37.26 13.05
C LEU A 756 15.63 37.62 13.06
N SER A 757 16.27 37.52 14.22
CA SER A 757 17.73 37.73 14.36
C SER A 757 18.55 36.65 13.68
N GLU A 758 18.02 35.43 13.51
CA GLU A 758 18.67 34.37 12.75
C GLU A 758 18.36 34.47 11.24
N ALA A 759 17.20 34.98 10.86
CA ALA A 759 16.79 35.10 9.46
C ALA A 759 17.41 36.28 8.72
N ILE A 760 17.61 37.41 9.39
CA ILE A 760 18.24 38.62 8.79
C ILE A 760 19.69 38.40 8.35
N PRO A 761 20.55 37.69 9.08
CA PRO A 761 21.86 37.29 8.58
C PRO A 761 21.85 36.55 7.25
N PHE A 762 20.93 35.58 7.08
CA PHE A 762 20.79 34.88 5.82
C PHE A 762 20.26 35.78 4.69
N LEU A 763 19.35 36.70 5.03
CA LEU A 763 18.91 37.71 4.09
C LEU A 763 20.07 38.65 3.69
N ALA A 764 20.91 39.03 4.64
CA ALA A 764 22.10 39.87 4.38
C ALA A 764 23.08 39.17 3.43
N GLU A 765 23.42 37.91 3.71
CA GLU A 765 24.29 37.10 2.85
C GLU A 765 23.69 36.92 1.45
N TYR A 766 22.39 36.70 1.35
CA TYR A 766 21.69 36.59 0.07
C TYR A 766 21.73 37.86 -0.75
N LEU A 767 21.47 39.06 -0.11
CA LEU A 767 21.47 40.34 -0.78
C LEU A 767 22.89 40.78 -1.15
N GLU A 768 23.88 40.52 -0.28
CA GLU A 768 25.29 40.79 -0.53
C GLU A 768 25.81 39.98 -1.72
N ASN A 769 25.48 38.70 -1.79
CA ASN A 769 25.88 37.82 -2.89
C ASN A 769 25.20 38.17 -4.21
N LYS A 770 23.88 38.51 -4.17
CA LYS A 770 23.10 38.78 -5.36
C LYS A 770 23.33 40.14 -5.96
N TYR A 771 23.47 41.16 -5.12
CA TYR A 771 23.52 42.57 -5.56
C TYR A 771 24.84 43.27 -5.30
N GLN A 772 25.84 42.57 -4.69
CA GLN A 772 27.15 43.07 -4.34
C GLN A 772 27.07 44.33 -3.45
N VAL A 773 26.16 44.35 -2.50
CA VAL A 773 25.98 45.39 -1.47
C VAL A 773 26.52 44.88 -0.14
N LYS A 774 26.75 45.78 0.82
CA LYS A 774 27.08 45.41 2.20
C LYS A 774 25.92 45.72 3.13
N LEU A 775 25.54 44.80 3.98
CA LEU A 775 24.48 44.95 4.93
C LEU A 775 24.91 44.71 6.34
N SER A 776 24.84 45.74 7.18
CA SER A 776 25.03 45.64 8.62
C SER A 776 23.69 45.62 9.35
N TYR A 777 23.60 44.90 10.44
CA TYR A 777 22.37 44.79 11.20
C TYR A 777 22.63 44.79 12.71
N GLN A 778 21.71 45.42 13.47
CA GLN A 778 21.78 45.50 14.92
C GLN A 778 20.38 45.29 15.52
N PHE A 779 20.28 44.42 16.50
CA PHE A 779 19.04 44.10 17.21
C PHE A 779 19.18 44.52 18.68
N GLU A 780 18.34 45.45 19.12
CA GLU A 780 18.26 45.94 20.51
C GLU A 780 16.93 45.56 21.17
N LEU A 781 16.28 44.50 20.68
CA LEU A 781 14.99 44.04 21.14
C LEU A 781 15.05 42.53 21.42
N SER A 782 14.44 42.07 22.51
CA SER A 782 14.27 40.65 22.79
C SER A 782 13.16 40.08 21.90
N GLU A 783 13.46 39.04 21.12
CA GLU A 783 12.54 38.40 20.17
C GLU A 783 11.32 37.76 20.85
N LYS A 784 11.41 37.43 22.13
CA LYS A 784 10.28 36.96 22.93
C LYS A 784 9.12 37.96 23.04
N GLU A 785 9.39 39.19 22.68
CA GLU A 785 8.41 40.27 22.68
C GLU A 785 7.70 40.44 21.31
N LEU A 786 8.09 39.65 20.28
CA LEU A 786 7.54 39.70 18.94
C LEU A 786 6.79 38.41 18.64
N ASP A 787 5.53 38.51 18.23
CA ASP A 787 4.81 37.35 17.67
C ASP A 787 5.39 36.96 16.29
N TYR A 788 5.13 35.75 15.87
CA TYR A 788 5.66 35.20 14.63
C TYR A 788 5.20 35.98 13.39
N GLU A 789 3.97 36.46 13.37
CA GLU A 789 3.40 37.23 12.27
C GLU A 789 4.12 38.58 12.11
N LEU A 790 4.38 39.26 13.22
CA LEU A 790 5.10 40.52 13.23
C LEU A 790 6.58 40.33 12.81
N GLN A 791 7.22 39.24 13.23
CA GLN A 791 8.57 38.91 12.79
C GLN A 791 8.64 38.70 11.27
N ALA A 792 7.67 37.97 10.72
CA ALA A 792 7.57 37.73 9.29
C ALA A 792 7.31 39.01 8.50
N ASP A 793 6.46 39.90 9.00
CA ASP A 793 6.17 41.18 8.40
C ASP A 793 7.39 42.13 8.45
N LEU A 794 8.13 42.19 9.56
CA LEU A 794 9.37 42.92 9.67
C LEU A 794 10.47 42.40 8.72
N TYR A 795 10.58 41.09 8.57
CA TYR A 795 11.47 40.48 7.60
C TYR A 795 11.13 40.92 6.16
N ARG A 796 9.87 40.88 5.80
CA ARG A 796 9.38 41.31 4.49
C ARG A 796 9.63 42.80 4.24
N VAL A 797 9.34 43.66 5.22
CA VAL A 797 9.63 45.11 5.13
C VAL A 797 11.10 45.34 4.88
N THR A 798 11.97 44.64 5.61
CA THR A 798 13.43 44.76 5.45
C THR A 798 13.86 44.38 4.03
N TYR A 799 13.35 43.25 3.53
CA TYR A 799 13.64 42.77 2.18
C TYR A 799 13.17 43.76 1.11
N GLU A 800 11.89 44.19 1.18
CA GLU A 800 11.28 45.10 0.20
C GLU A 800 11.93 46.49 0.21
N ALA A 801 12.25 47.00 1.37
CA ALA A 801 12.91 48.31 1.48
C ALA A 801 14.30 48.29 0.86
N ILE A 802 15.12 47.31 1.20
CA ILE A 802 16.50 47.20 0.71
C ILE A 802 16.53 46.93 -0.79
N THR A 803 15.76 45.97 -1.25
CA THR A 803 15.69 45.61 -2.69
C THR A 803 15.20 46.78 -3.53
N SER A 804 14.18 47.49 -3.05
CA SER A 804 13.69 48.69 -3.73
C SER A 804 14.70 49.82 -3.73
N ALA A 805 15.47 50.01 -2.67
CA ALA A 805 16.53 51.00 -2.57
C ALA A 805 17.72 50.67 -3.51
N ILE A 806 18.08 49.39 -3.63
CA ILE A 806 19.10 48.90 -4.58
C ILE A 806 18.65 49.17 -6.02
N LEU A 807 17.39 48.89 -6.36
CA LEU A 807 16.86 49.00 -7.70
C LEU A 807 16.60 50.44 -8.13
N SER A 808 16.32 51.33 -7.17
CA SER A 808 15.98 52.75 -7.43
C SER A 808 17.13 53.75 -7.20
N GLY A 809 18.18 53.33 -6.50
CA GLY A 809 19.31 54.17 -6.11
C GLY A 809 20.65 53.46 -6.28
N ASN A 810 21.75 54.18 -6.00
CA ASN A 810 23.08 53.62 -6.04
C ASN A 810 23.62 53.24 -4.64
N GLY A 811 22.74 52.98 -3.66
CA GLY A 811 23.13 52.57 -2.34
C GLY A 811 23.88 51.24 -2.34
N ARG A 812 25.04 51.17 -1.71
CA ARG A 812 25.87 49.94 -1.61
C ARG A 812 26.06 49.49 -0.18
N ASN A 813 25.90 50.37 0.79
CA ASN A 813 26.01 50.03 2.19
C ASN A 813 24.67 50.29 2.89
N PHE A 814 24.09 49.26 3.44
CA PHE A 814 22.81 49.33 4.18
C PHE A 814 23.05 48.99 5.64
N ASN A 815 22.32 49.68 6.52
CA ASN A 815 22.32 49.39 7.93
C ASN A 815 20.89 49.20 8.42
N VAL A 816 20.60 48.08 9.06
CA VAL A 816 19.27 47.69 9.59
C VAL A 816 19.33 47.67 11.09
N VAL A 817 18.58 48.51 11.74
CA VAL A 817 18.49 48.57 13.22
C VAL A 817 17.07 48.35 13.66
N LEU A 818 16.89 47.35 14.49
CA LEU A 818 15.63 47.05 15.14
C LEU A 818 15.74 47.29 16.63
N GLN A 819 14.98 48.24 17.12
CA GLN A 819 15.05 48.67 18.52
C GLN A 819 13.68 48.93 19.13
N LYS A 820 13.60 48.84 20.46
CA LYS A 820 12.41 49.25 21.23
C LYS A 820 12.63 50.62 21.83
N PHE A 821 11.77 51.50 21.51
CA PHE A 821 11.77 52.85 22.14
C PHE A 821 10.37 53.15 22.69
N LYS A 822 10.28 53.31 24.03
CA LYS A 822 9.05 53.44 24.77
C LYS A 822 8.11 52.25 24.50
N SER A 823 6.89 52.49 24.02
CA SER A 823 5.89 51.44 23.70
C SER A 823 5.83 51.06 22.20
N LYS A 824 6.91 51.33 21.47
CA LYS A 824 6.95 51.12 20.03
C LYS A 824 8.21 50.34 19.63
N ILE A 825 8.04 49.53 18.59
CA ILE A 825 9.14 48.90 17.87
C ILE A 825 9.52 49.80 16.71
N TRP A 826 10.81 50.05 16.56
CA TRP A 826 11.35 50.87 15.50
C TRP A 826 12.28 50.03 14.66
N LEU A 827 11.92 49.89 13.37
CA LEU A 827 12.77 49.31 12.35
C LEU A 827 13.33 50.50 11.52
N ASN A 828 14.62 50.74 11.61
CA ASN A 828 15.31 51.76 10.86
C ASN A 828 16.23 51.10 9.82
N ILE A 829 16.03 51.46 8.56
CA ILE A 829 16.86 51.02 7.44
C ILE A 829 17.49 52.24 6.81
N SER A 830 18.80 52.33 6.88
CA SER A 830 19.54 53.46 6.29
C SER A 830 20.48 52.96 5.20
N ASP A 831 20.71 53.82 4.20
CA ASP A 831 21.65 53.58 3.11
C ASP A 831 22.65 54.76 2.96
N ASP A 832 23.71 54.49 2.24
CA ASP A 832 24.76 55.49 1.93
C ASP A 832 24.45 56.37 0.72
N SER A 833 23.19 56.34 0.25
CA SER A 833 22.72 57.12 -0.92
C SER A 833 21.37 57.79 -0.60
N GLN A 834 20.81 58.49 -1.56
CA GLN A 834 19.50 59.12 -1.43
C GLN A 834 18.32 58.22 -1.88
N SER A 835 18.49 56.90 -1.80
CA SER A 835 17.53 55.94 -2.37
C SER A 835 16.13 56.04 -1.74
N PHE A 836 16.04 56.30 -0.42
CA PHE A 836 14.74 56.38 0.26
C PHE A 836 14.00 57.72 0.09
N ILE A 837 14.64 58.77 -0.44
CA ILE A 837 13.99 60.08 -0.65
C ILE A 837 12.97 60.02 -1.76
N HIS A 838 13.23 59.23 -2.80
CA HIS A 838 12.36 59.09 -3.95
C HIS A 838 11.07 58.31 -3.64
N PHE A 839 11.02 57.66 -2.50
CA PHE A 839 9.83 56.92 -2.05
C PHE A 839 8.61 57.81 -1.71
N ASN A 840 8.83 59.07 -1.44
CA ASN A 840 7.73 60.02 -1.08
C ASN A 840 7.23 60.86 -2.25
N SER A 841 7.81 60.78 -3.41
CA SER A 841 7.37 61.58 -4.58
C SER A 841 6.03 61.03 -5.14
N LYS A 842 5.05 61.91 -5.30
CA LYS A 842 3.72 61.62 -5.89
C LYS A 842 3.76 61.16 -7.35
N VAL A 843 4.93 61.12 -7.96
CA VAL A 843 5.09 60.94 -9.40
C VAL A 843 5.45 59.50 -9.80
N ASN A 844 6.06 58.70 -8.88
CA ASN A 844 6.41 57.30 -9.14
C ASN A 844 5.69 56.37 -8.15
N PHE A 845 4.73 55.61 -8.61
CA PHE A 845 4.09 54.55 -7.85
C PHE A 845 5.07 53.42 -7.62
N ASN A 846 5.60 53.30 -6.40
CA ASN A 846 6.50 52.22 -6.00
C ASN A 846 5.69 51.14 -5.28
N ILE A 847 5.59 49.95 -5.90
CA ILE A 847 4.80 48.83 -5.38
C ILE A 847 5.32 48.38 -4.01
N SER A 848 6.65 48.32 -3.81
CA SER A 848 7.26 47.95 -2.53
C SER A 848 6.85 48.92 -1.42
N MET A 849 6.82 50.24 -1.70
CA MET A 849 6.39 51.24 -0.74
C MET A 849 4.88 51.18 -0.40
N TYR A 850 4.07 50.82 -1.37
CA TYR A 850 2.67 50.52 -1.13
C TYR A 850 2.52 49.34 -0.17
N TYR A 851 3.29 48.30 -0.38
CA TYR A 851 3.29 47.08 0.43
C TYR A 851 3.78 47.36 1.85
N ILE A 852 4.85 48.08 2.02
CA ILE A 852 5.38 48.51 3.32
C ILE A 852 4.36 49.34 4.09
N ARG A 853 3.63 50.26 3.42
CA ARG A 853 2.53 51.03 4.02
C ARG A 853 1.36 50.16 4.45
N GLN A 854 1.02 49.13 3.69
CA GLN A 854 0.00 48.16 4.06
C GLN A 854 0.39 47.42 5.35
N ILE A 855 1.63 46.98 5.48
CA ILE A 855 2.12 46.32 6.70
C ILE A 855 2.11 47.32 7.88
N ALA A 856 2.59 48.53 7.67
CA ALA A 856 2.52 49.55 8.70
C ALA A 856 1.08 49.80 9.18
N SER A 857 0.12 49.89 8.24
CA SER A 857 -1.31 50.07 8.56
C SER A 857 -1.92 48.88 9.28
N LYS A 858 -1.55 47.65 8.87
CA LYS A 858 -2.00 46.40 9.50
C LYS A 858 -1.65 46.37 10.99
N HIS A 859 -0.50 46.89 11.37
CA HIS A 859 -0.03 46.94 12.74
C HIS A 859 -0.23 48.29 13.42
N ASN A 860 -1.12 49.13 12.90
CA ASN A 860 -1.40 50.51 13.42
C ASN A 860 -0.14 51.35 13.60
N GLY A 861 0.84 51.15 12.74
CA GLY A 861 2.12 51.84 12.76
C GLY A 861 2.21 53.01 11.79
N SER A 862 3.38 53.62 11.76
CA SER A 862 3.67 54.73 10.83
C SER A 862 5.04 54.50 10.17
N ILE A 863 5.17 55.02 8.96
CA ILE A 863 6.42 55.01 8.20
C ILE A 863 6.83 56.42 7.84
N ASN A 864 8.13 56.73 8.00
CA ASN A 864 8.73 58.00 7.65
C ASN A 864 10.04 57.76 6.91
N THR A 865 10.40 58.71 6.04
CA THR A 865 11.72 58.71 5.38
C THR A 865 12.41 60.04 5.74
N PHE A 866 13.67 59.95 6.10
CA PHE A 866 14.50 61.06 6.51
C PHE A 866 15.76 61.15 5.63
N ASN A 867 16.28 62.37 5.51
CA ASN A 867 17.56 62.68 4.87
C ASN A 867 18.53 63.21 5.92
N GLU A 868 19.70 62.57 6.06
CA GLU A 868 20.74 63.15 6.89
C GLU A 868 21.67 64.06 6.06
N GLN A 869 22.23 65.14 6.70
CA GLN A 869 23.18 66.02 6.03
C GLN A 869 24.41 65.20 5.56
N GLY A 870 24.45 64.90 4.25
CA GLY A 870 25.50 64.13 3.59
C GLY A 870 25.11 62.82 2.92
N ASN A 871 24.37 62.90 1.86
CA ASN A 871 24.05 61.80 0.93
C ASN A 871 23.54 60.47 1.54
N ALA A 872 23.17 60.38 2.81
CA ALA A 872 22.55 59.21 3.43
C ALA A 872 21.06 59.37 3.56
N SER A 873 20.28 58.35 3.34
CA SER A 873 18.81 58.34 3.52
C SER A 873 18.38 57.24 4.49
N GLN A 874 17.25 57.44 5.17
CA GLN A 874 16.70 56.52 6.14
C GLN A 874 15.22 56.28 5.92
N LEU A 875 14.78 55.03 6.09
CA LEU A 875 13.41 54.63 6.17
C LEU A 875 13.15 54.12 7.58
N VAL A 876 12.19 54.70 8.25
CA VAL A 876 11.84 54.39 9.64
C VAL A 876 10.41 53.90 9.73
N LEU A 877 10.22 52.65 10.09
CA LEU A 877 8.93 52.04 10.42
C LEU A 877 8.79 52.01 11.95
N SER A 878 7.72 52.58 12.47
CA SER A 878 7.39 52.49 13.88
C SER A 878 6.06 51.78 14.10
N LEU A 879 6.05 50.72 14.89
CA LEU A 879 4.90 49.89 15.21
C LEU A 879 4.63 49.94 16.72
N PRO A 880 3.37 50.09 17.18
CA PRO A 880 3.04 49.95 18.57
C PRO A 880 3.20 48.51 19.05
N ILE A 881 3.68 48.31 20.27
CA ILE A 881 3.72 46.97 20.90
C ILE A 881 2.30 46.73 21.43
N MET A 882 1.57 45.82 20.80
CA MET A 882 0.33 45.31 21.36
C MET A 882 0.70 44.33 22.47
N HIS A 883 0.44 44.71 23.74
CA HIS A 883 0.42 43.72 24.81
C HIS A 883 -0.84 42.86 24.56
N GLY A 884 -0.66 41.62 24.16
CA GLY A 884 -1.74 40.67 24.12
C GLY A 884 -2.35 40.51 25.53
N ASN A 885 -3.66 40.66 25.59
CA ASN A 885 -4.45 40.27 26.76
C ASN A 885 -4.48 38.76 26.94
#